data_bedcbc9a61bc9c3197551ba74f574e00
#
_entry.id   bedcbc9a61bc9c3197551ba74f574e00
#
_cell.length_a   1.000
_cell.length_b   1.000
_cell.length_c   1.000
_cell.angle_alpha   90.00
_cell.angle_beta   90.00
_cell.angle_gamma   90.00
#
_symmetry.space_group_name_H-M   'P 1'
#
loop_
_entity.id
_entity.type
_entity.pdbx_description
1 polymer ?
#
loop_
_entity_poly.entity_id
_entity_poly.type
_entity_poly.pdbx_seq_one_letter_code
_entity_poly.pdbx_strand_id
1 'polypeptide(L)'
;MKIKKHITALATAAALSATLPAVAQQSQHMAPETMLSLARVGASALSPDGKTVVYSVGFPSIKDNKIRTELFTISSDGSARRQITQGVAGVHGARWIQQGRRISYISSESGAPQVWTMASDGTDRRQVTNIEGGLSDYLFSPDEKQLAYIKEISFGKSTKEIYPDLPKATGRIVTDLMYKHWDEWVETIPHIFIAPVGGEAITGGKDILEGEPYEAPTKPFGGAEELSWSPDGKTLAYSSRKKTGMEYSLSTNTDIYLYDLASEQTRNITEGMGGYDTHPRFSPDGKRISWISMERDGYEADLKRLFVQDLKTGQKTFLTDGFEYDVDELQWSANSQSIFFLSTKHAEAQLWEIALKGRKIRQITTGMHDYTSLDVQGGKILAGRQSYIEPTDLYLVDVKTGAAKQLTAENKSTLDGLAPISVEKRWVKTTDGGNMLVWVVLPPNFDKTKKYPALLFCQGGPQSPVSQFFSYRWNMRLMAEQGYIVIAPNRHGVPSFGKAWNEQISGDYSGQNIQDYLTAVDELKKEPWVDSERLGCVGASYGGYSVFYLAGVHQKRFKAFIAHAGIFNLEMQYMTTEEMWFANWDMGGAPWEKDNAVAQRTFANSPHKLVSNWDTPILVIHGERDYRILAGQGMAAFNAAKLRGIPAELLIYPDENHWILRPQNALLWQRTFFGWLDKYLK
;
A
#
# COMPACT_ATOMS: atom_id res chain seq x y z
N MET A 1 33.39 83.88 -48.11
CA MET A 1 32.19 83.14 -47.68
C MET A 1 32.55 81.68 -47.61
N LYS A 2 32.60 81.07 -46.43
CA LYS A 2 33.30 79.83 -46.14
C LYS A 2 32.34 78.63 -46.31
N ILE A 3 32.75 77.66 -47.14
CA ILE A 3 32.07 76.36 -47.33
C ILE A 3 32.75 75.37 -46.37
N LYS A 4 31.97 74.78 -45.41
CA LYS A 4 32.43 73.66 -44.56
C LYS A 4 32.11 72.34 -45.27
N LYS A 5 33.10 71.49 -45.44
CA LYS A 5 32.99 70.11 -45.83
C LYS A 5 32.72 69.25 -44.61
N HIS A 6 31.72 68.40 -44.66
CA HIS A 6 31.49 67.35 -43.67
C HIS A 6 32.11 66.04 -44.19
N ILE A 7 32.99 65.44 -43.39
CA ILE A 7 33.55 64.11 -43.60
C ILE A 7 32.72 63.18 -42.72
N THR A 8 32.08 62.22 -43.33
CA THR A 8 31.35 61.14 -42.63
C THR A 8 32.30 59.96 -42.44
N ALA A 9 32.65 59.63 -41.18
CA ALA A 9 33.40 58.41 -40.85
C ALA A 9 32.42 57.26 -40.58
N LEU A 10 32.48 56.19 -41.35
CA LEU A 10 31.85 54.92 -41.07
C LEU A 10 32.66 54.18 -39.99
N ALA A 11 32.07 53.96 -38.81
CA ALA A 11 32.60 53.08 -37.81
C ALA A 11 31.92 51.67 -37.95
N THR A 12 32.69 50.70 -38.38
CA THR A 12 32.31 49.30 -38.40
C THR A 12 32.44 48.73 -36.96
N ALA A 13 31.33 48.49 -36.27
CA ALA A 13 31.32 47.78 -34.99
C ALA A 13 31.32 46.26 -35.26
N ALA A 14 32.44 45.63 -34.98
CA ALA A 14 32.50 44.15 -34.90
C ALA A 14 31.90 43.68 -33.56
N ALA A 15 30.73 43.04 -33.63
CA ALA A 15 30.12 42.40 -32.48
C ALA A 15 30.85 41.08 -32.19
N LEU A 16 31.71 41.05 -31.17
CA LEU A 16 32.17 39.79 -30.57
C LEU A 16 30.99 39.19 -29.77
N SER A 17 30.37 38.18 -30.33
CA SER A 17 29.48 37.28 -29.58
C SER A 17 30.32 36.40 -28.67
N ALA A 18 30.48 36.78 -27.39
CA ALA A 18 31.01 35.92 -26.36
C ALA A 18 29.96 34.85 -26.03
N THR A 19 30.15 33.65 -26.58
CA THR A 19 29.44 32.47 -26.11
C THR A 19 29.95 32.15 -24.71
N LEU A 20 29.19 32.53 -23.66
CA LEU A 20 29.37 32.04 -22.34
C LEU A 20 29.23 30.49 -22.40
N PRO A 21 30.17 29.72 -21.85
CA PRO A 21 29.96 28.28 -21.73
C PRO A 21 28.73 28.07 -20.83
N ALA A 22 27.75 27.33 -21.32
CA ALA A 22 26.66 26.82 -20.49
C ALA A 22 27.34 26.05 -19.35
N VAL A 23 27.32 26.61 -18.15
CA VAL A 23 27.68 25.86 -16.94
C VAL A 23 26.69 24.72 -16.89
N ALA A 24 27.13 23.51 -17.20
CA ALA A 24 26.34 22.31 -17.03
C ALA A 24 25.90 22.30 -15.56
N GLN A 25 24.64 22.54 -15.31
CA GLN A 25 24.04 22.47 -14.01
C GLN A 25 24.31 21.06 -13.49
N GLN A 26 25.19 20.94 -12.49
CA GLN A 26 25.55 19.65 -11.92
C GLN A 26 24.25 19.03 -11.40
N SER A 27 23.79 17.93 -11.99
CA SER A 27 22.56 17.26 -11.59
C SER A 27 22.65 16.87 -10.11
N GLN A 28 21.65 17.28 -9.35
CA GLN A 28 21.60 17.03 -7.92
C GLN A 28 21.30 15.55 -7.64
N HIS A 29 21.79 15.04 -6.53
CA HIS A 29 21.42 13.75 -5.99
C HIS A 29 20.21 13.91 -5.04
N MET A 30 19.31 12.93 -5.04
CA MET A 30 18.19 12.93 -4.10
C MET A 30 18.70 12.66 -2.68
N ALA A 31 18.52 13.62 -1.79
CA ALA A 31 18.74 13.44 -0.35
C ALA A 31 17.47 12.88 0.32
N PRO A 32 17.59 12.26 1.51
CA PRO A 32 16.43 11.83 2.30
C PRO A 32 15.40 12.95 2.53
N GLU A 33 15.86 14.17 2.83
CA GLU A 33 15.01 15.35 3.00
C GLU A 33 14.22 15.70 1.74
N THR A 34 14.87 15.62 0.58
CA THR A 34 14.22 15.85 -0.72
C THR A 34 13.14 14.82 -0.98
N MET A 35 13.44 13.54 -0.82
CA MET A 35 12.48 12.44 -1.01
C MET A 35 11.27 12.57 -0.08
N LEU A 36 11.50 12.87 1.22
CA LEU A 36 10.45 13.01 2.20
C LEU A 36 9.58 14.26 2.00
N SER A 37 10.10 15.29 1.32
CA SER A 37 9.35 16.53 1.00
C SER A 37 8.51 16.45 -0.29
N LEU A 38 8.65 15.39 -1.08
CA LEU A 38 7.86 15.23 -2.30
C LEU A 38 6.36 15.24 -2.01
N ALA A 39 5.62 15.96 -2.84
CA ALA A 39 4.17 15.99 -2.80
C ALA A 39 3.61 14.59 -3.12
N ARG A 40 2.53 14.21 -2.43
CA ARG A 40 1.94 12.86 -2.49
C ARG A 40 0.56 12.94 -3.11
N VAL A 41 0.46 12.63 -4.39
CA VAL A 41 -0.83 12.50 -5.08
C VAL A 41 -1.57 11.29 -4.50
N GLY A 42 -2.78 11.51 -4.02
CA GLY A 42 -3.61 10.50 -3.37
C GLY A 42 -4.89 10.19 -4.14
N ALA A 43 -5.97 9.92 -3.42
CA ALA A 43 -7.26 9.54 -3.98
C ALA A 43 -7.76 10.55 -5.03
N SER A 44 -8.35 10.03 -6.11
CA SER A 44 -8.86 10.83 -7.23
C SER A 44 -10.16 10.26 -7.77
N ALA A 45 -11.00 11.12 -8.36
CA ALA A 45 -12.24 10.72 -9.01
C ALA A 45 -12.47 11.53 -10.29
N LEU A 46 -12.89 10.86 -11.36
CA LEU A 46 -13.30 11.47 -12.61
C LEU A 46 -14.76 11.89 -12.52
N SER A 47 -15.08 13.12 -12.96
CA SER A 47 -16.46 13.59 -12.98
C SER A 47 -17.34 12.71 -13.90
N PRO A 48 -18.65 12.59 -13.62
CA PRO A 48 -19.55 11.75 -14.41
C PRO A 48 -19.58 12.09 -15.91
N ASP A 49 -19.29 13.35 -16.28
CA ASP A 49 -19.17 13.77 -17.68
C ASP A 49 -17.77 13.52 -18.29
N GLY A 50 -16.84 12.98 -17.51
CA GLY A 50 -15.48 12.65 -17.93
C GLY A 50 -14.56 13.84 -18.21
N LYS A 51 -14.92 15.07 -17.76
CA LYS A 51 -14.18 16.29 -18.12
C LYS A 51 -13.28 16.83 -17.03
N THR A 52 -13.55 16.54 -15.79
CA THR A 52 -12.81 17.10 -14.64
C THR A 52 -12.43 15.99 -13.68
N VAL A 53 -11.25 16.06 -13.12
CA VAL A 53 -10.75 15.18 -12.07
C VAL A 53 -10.68 15.99 -10.78
N VAL A 54 -11.22 15.45 -9.68
CA VAL A 54 -10.90 15.89 -8.32
C VAL A 54 -9.85 14.94 -7.74
N TYR A 55 -8.83 15.47 -7.04
CA TYR A 55 -7.79 14.66 -6.43
C TYR A 55 -7.20 15.32 -5.20
N SER A 56 -6.60 14.52 -4.34
CA SER A 56 -5.90 14.99 -3.15
C SER A 56 -4.39 15.06 -3.38
N VAL A 57 -3.74 16.02 -2.73
CA VAL A 57 -2.27 16.12 -2.66
C VAL A 57 -1.85 16.36 -1.22
N GLY A 58 -1.04 15.45 -0.69
CA GLY A 58 -0.39 15.58 0.61
C GLY A 58 0.93 16.33 0.50
N PHE A 59 1.11 17.34 1.33
CA PHE A 59 2.33 18.15 1.43
C PHE A 59 3.01 17.87 2.77
N PRO A 60 4.06 17.03 2.80
CA PRO A 60 4.81 16.76 4.02
C PRO A 60 5.57 17.98 4.51
N SER A 61 5.59 18.19 5.82
CA SER A 61 6.42 19.18 6.51
C SER A 61 7.24 18.49 7.60
N ILE A 62 8.54 18.39 7.38
CA ILE A 62 9.46 17.84 8.39
C ILE A 62 9.47 18.77 9.61
N LYS A 63 9.44 20.09 9.39
CA LYS A 63 9.42 21.09 10.47
C LYS A 63 8.23 20.92 11.39
N ASP A 64 7.03 20.77 10.81
CA ASP A 64 5.78 20.68 11.56
C ASP A 64 5.44 19.23 11.95
N ASN A 65 6.24 18.27 11.49
CA ASN A 65 6.07 16.83 11.68
C ASN A 65 4.68 16.32 11.27
N LYS A 66 4.14 16.85 10.17
CA LYS A 66 2.79 16.59 9.67
C LYS A 66 2.76 16.52 8.14
N ILE A 67 1.74 15.85 7.61
CA ILE A 67 1.38 15.90 6.20
C ILE A 67 0.04 16.66 6.11
N ARG A 68 0.04 17.77 5.39
CA ARG A 68 -1.17 18.54 5.11
C ARG A 68 -1.72 18.09 3.77
N THR A 69 -2.98 17.66 3.74
CA THR A 69 -3.66 17.26 2.52
C THR A 69 -4.58 18.38 2.03
N GLU A 70 -4.55 18.64 0.72
CA GLU A 70 -5.42 19.60 0.04
C GLU A 70 -6.08 18.95 -1.17
N LEU A 71 -7.25 19.44 -1.56
CA LEU A 71 -7.95 19.02 -2.75
C LEU A 71 -7.70 19.94 -3.92
N PHE A 72 -7.61 19.33 -5.09
CA PHE A 72 -7.41 19.99 -6.37
C PHE A 72 -8.41 19.50 -7.40
N THR A 73 -8.68 20.32 -8.40
CA THR A 73 -9.33 19.89 -9.65
C THR A 73 -8.39 20.13 -10.83
N ILE A 74 -8.53 19.30 -11.86
CA ILE A 74 -7.82 19.43 -13.14
C ILE A 74 -8.73 18.96 -14.27
N SER A 75 -8.66 19.60 -15.43
CA SER A 75 -9.39 19.14 -16.61
C SER A 75 -8.81 17.80 -17.11
N SER A 76 -9.64 16.95 -17.71
CA SER A 76 -9.20 15.66 -18.27
C SER A 76 -8.25 15.79 -19.45
N ASP A 77 -8.07 17.01 -19.98
CA ASP A 77 -7.01 17.31 -20.93
C ASP A 77 -5.69 17.78 -20.29
N GLY A 78 -5.60 17.78 -18.95
CA GLY A 78 -4.42 18.20 -18.17
C GLY A 78 -4.30 19.72 -17.99
N SER A 79 -5.28 20.51 -18.45
CA SER A 79 -5.31 21.96 -18.26
C SER A 79 -6.09 22.35 -16.99
N ALA A 80 -6.12 23.67 -16.69
CA ALA A 80 -6.96 24.27 -15.65
C ALA A 80 -6.82 23.64 -14.25
N ARG A 81 -5.59 23.26 -13.86
CA ARG A 81 -5.31 22.82 -12.47
C ARG A 81 -5.65 23.92 -11.47
N ARG A 82 -6.45 23.58 -10.47
CA ARG A 82 -6.90 24.51 -9.43
C ARG A 82 -6.90 23.85 -8.06
N GLN A 83 -6.35 24.52 -7.07
CA GLN A 83 -6.53 24.16 -5.66
C GLN A 83 -7.91 24.61 -5.18
N ILE A 84 -8.68 23.71 -4.56
CA ILE A 84 -10.06 23.98 -4.10
C ILE A 84 -10.24 23.94 -2.58
N THR A 85 -9.20 23.50 -1.84
CA THR A 85 -9.11 23.67 -0.38
C THR A 85 -7.78 24.33 -0.02
N GLN A 86 -7.73 25.06 1.09
CA GLN A 86 -6.50 25.66 1.60
C GLN A 86 -6.54 25.72 3.12
N GLY A 87 -5.63 24.97 3.78
CA GLY A 87 -5.51 24.95 5.23
C GLY A 87 -6.66 24.28 5.95
N VAL A 88 -7.44 23.46 5.25
CA VAL A 88 -8.59 22.73 5.80
C VAL A 88 -8.10 21.47 6.50
N ALA A 89 -8.55 21.25 7.74
CA ALA A 89 -8.07 20.15 8.55
C ALA A 89 -8.65 18.79 8.11
N GLY A 90 -7.80 17.76 8.00
CA GLY A 90 -8.21 16.36 7.81
C GLY A 90 -8.97 16.08 6.52
N VAL A 91 -8.60 16.75 5.42
CA VAL A 91 -9.30 16.63 4.13
C VAL A 91 -8.95 15.30 3.44
N HIS A 92 -9.96 14.48 3.11
CA HIS A 92 -9.82 13.25 2.34
C HIS A 92 -11.16 12.76 1.76
N GLY A 93 -11.16 11.64 1.03
CA GLY A 93 -12.36 10.94 0.55
C GLY A 93 -13.23 11.75 -0.41
N ALA A 94 -12.62 12.59 -1.27
CA ALA A 94 -13.36 13.44 -2.21
C ALA A 94 -14.09 12.61 -3.27
N ARG A 95 -15.39 12.90 -3.48
CA ARG A 95 -16.26 12.23 -4.46
C ARG A 95 -17.15 13.24 -5.18
N TRP A 96 -17.44 12.97 -6.45
CA TRP A 96 -18.40 13.76 -7.20
C TRP A 96 -19.84 13.40 -6.81
N ILE A 97 -20.66 14.42 -6.63
CA ILE A 97 -22.11 14.31 -6.38
C ILE A 97 -22.88 15.29 -7.27
N GLN A 98 -24.21 15.19 -7.29
CA GLN A 98 -25.09 16.03 -8.08
C GLN A 98 -24.68 16.08 -9.57
N GLN A 99 -24.37 14.91 -10.15
CA GLN A 99 -23.95 14.77 -11.54
C GLN A 99 -22.71 15.63 -11.87
N GLY A 100 -21.75 15.73 -10.93
CA GLY A 100 -20.51 16.47 -11.11
C GLY A 100 -20.58 17.97 -10.80
N ARG A 101 -21.69 18.47 -10.29
CA ARG A 101 -21.84 19.88 -9.90
C ARG A 101 -21.23 20.19 -8.55
N ARG A 102 -21.14 19.22 -7.66
CA ARG A 102 -20.59 19.36 -6.32
C ARG A 102 -19.58 18.25 -6.01
N ILE A 103 -18.74 18.51 -5.06
CA ILE A 103 -17.76 17.58 -4.49
C ILE A 103 -18.14 17.37 -3.03
N SER A 104 -18.28 16.12 -2.60
CA SER A 104 -18.35 15.73 -1.19
C SER A 104 -16.96 15.29 -0.72
N TYR A 105 -16.65 15.48 0.55
CA TYR A 105 -15.36 15.11 1.15
C TYR A 105 -15.48 15.04 2.67
N ILE A 106 -14.51 14.38 3.32
CA ILE A 106 -14.38 14.42 4.78
C ILE A 106 -13.47 15.60 5.17
N SER A 107 -13.82 16.26 6.26
CA SER A 107 -12.99 17.29 6.92
C SER A 107 -13.21 17.27 8.42
N SER A 108 -12.13 17.54 9.16
CA SER A 108 -12.14 17.67 10.63
C SER A 108 -12.22 19.12 11.11
N GLU A 109 -12.57 20.08 10.23
CA GLU A 109 -12.62 21.51 10.59
C GLU A 109 -13.67 21.85 11.66
N SER A 110 -14.68 21.01 11.84
CA SER A 110 -15.68 21.13 12.93
C SER A 110 -15.29 20.44 14.24
N GLY A 111 -14.04 19.95 14.36
CA GLY A 111 -13.52 19.30 15.56
C GLY A 111 -13.45 17.76 15.48
N ALA A 112 -14.27 17.14 14.63
CA ALA A 112 -14.24 15.70 14.34
C ALA A 112 -14.42 15.48 12.82
N PRO A 113 -14.01 14.32 12.27
CA PRO A 113 -14.20 14.01 10.86
C PRO A 113 -15.70 13.96 10.50
N GLN A 114 -16.12 14.82 9.56
CA GLN A 114 -17.49 14.96 9.10
C GLN A 114 -17.54 15.01 7.57
N VAL A 115 -18.67 14.66 6.98
CA VAL A 115 -18.94 14.86 5.55
C VAL A 115 -19.28 16.32 5.28
N TRP A 116 -18.60 16.90 4.31
CA TRP A 116 -18.81 18.24 3.79
C TRP A 116 -19.06 18.19 2.29
N THR A 117 -19.70 19.22 1.76
CA THR A 117 -19.82 19.43 0.32
C THR A 117 -19.38 20.82 -0.08
N MET A 118 -18.95 20.97 -1.32
CA MET A 118 -18.64 22.27 -1.94
C MET A 118 -19.02 22.26 -3.42
N ALA A 119 -19.18 23.42 -4.03
CA ALA A 119 -19.25 23.54 -5.48
C ALA A 119 -17.94 23.03 -6.11
N SER A 120 -17.97 22.61 -7.38
CA SER A 120 -16.78 22.07 -8.08
C SER A 120 -15.61 23.05 -8.17
N ASP A 121 -15.86 24.32 -7.94
CA ASP A 121 -14.85 25.37 -7.89
C ASP A 121 -14.29 25.67 -6.48
N GLY A 122 -14.70 24.92 -5.46
CA GLY A 122 -14.27 25.06 -4.06
C GLY A 122 -15.08 26.04 -3.22
N THR A 123 -16.07 26.72 -3.82
CA THR A 123 -16.97 27.65 -3.13
C THR A 123 -18.19 26.94 -2.51
N ASP A 124 -19.03 27.67 -1.81
CA ASP A 124 -20.31 27.19 -1.23
C ASP A 124 -20.13 25.89 -0.42
N ARG A 125 -19.25 25.95 0.57
CA ARG A 125 -18.93 24.84 1.47
C ARG A 125 -20.05 24.66 2.50
N ARG A 126 -20.51 23.42 2.67
CA ARG A 126 -21.60 23.07 3.59
C ARG A 126 -21.28 21.79 4.34
N GLN A 127 -21.51 21.77 5.64
CA GLN A 127 -21.44 20.57 6.45
C GLN A 127 -22.69 19.71 6.21
N VAL A 128 -22.51 18.43 5.91
CA VAL A 128 -23.61 17.45 5.68
C VAL A 128 -23.89 16.64 6.92
N THR A 129 -22.86 16.30 7.70
CA THR A 129 -22.99 15.50 8.92
C THR A 129 -22.47 16.24 10.14
N ASN A 130 -23.07 15.96 11.29
CA ASN A 130 -22.59 16.38 12.61
C ASN A 130 -22.75 15.19 13.58
N ILE A 131 -22.05 14.11 13.25
CA ILE A 131 -22.07 12.85 14.00
C ILE A 131 -21.16 12.97 15.21
N GLU A 132 -21.68 12.62 16.38
CA GLU A 132 -20.87 12.57 17.61
C GLU A 132 -19.71 11.58 17.47
N GLY A 133 -18.49 12.03 17.76
CA GLY A 133 -17.24 11.27 17.57
C GLY A 133 -16.75 11.23 16.13
N GLY A 134 -17.57 11.69 15.15
CA GLY A 134 -17.20 11.68 13.74
C GLY A 134 -17.48 10.36 13.02
N LEU A 135 -16.96 10.25 11.80
CA LEU A 135 -17.05 9.07 10.94
C LEU A 135 -15.73 8.85 10.19
N SER A 136 -15.46 7.61 9.79
CA SER A 136 -14.22 7.26 9.09
C SER A 136 -14.34 7.29 7.57
N ASP A 137 -15.50 6.91 7.01
CA ASP A 137 -15.77 6.96 5.56
C ASP A 137 -17.29 7.03 5.29
N TYR A 138 -17.67 7.26 4.03
CA TYR A 138 -19.07 7.44 3.64
C TYR A 138 -19.33 7.10 2.17
N LEU A 139 -20.60 6.86 1.83
CA LEU A 139 -21.03 6.63 0.45
C LEU A 139 -22.50 7.09 0.27
N PHE A 140 -22.73 8.05 -0.64
CA PHE A 140 -24.10 8.43 -1.03
C PHE A 140 -24.77 7.34 -1.87
N SER A 141 -26.08 7.16 -1.70
CA SER A 141 -26.87 6.37 -2.66
C SER A 141 -26.86 7.01 -4.05
N PRO A 142 -27.08 6.26 -5.15
CA PRO A 142 -27.05 6.83 -6.51
C PRO A 142 -28.06 7.97 -6.74
N ASP A 143 -29.18 7.98 -6.02
CA ASP A 143 -30.17 9.06 -6.06
C ASP A 143 -29.89 10.19 -5.03
N GLU A 144 -28.79 10.04 -4.25
CA GLU A 144 -28.34 10.96 -3.21
C GLU A 144 -29.33 11.22 -2.08
N LYS A 145 -30.34 10.35 -1.89
CA LYS A 145 -31.31 10.48 -0.81
C LYS A 145 -30.90 9.79 0.48
N GLN A 146 -29.91 8.91 0.42
CA GLN A 146 -29.36 8.19 1.56
C GLN A 146 -27.86 8.41 1.62
N LEU A 147 -27.34 8.43 2.84
CA LEU A 147 -25.91 8.41 3.14
C LEU A 147 -25.61 7.17 3.97
N ALA A 148 -24.80 6.24 3.45
CA ALA A 148 -24.16 5.23 4.26
C ALA A 148 -22.85 5.82 4.82
N TYR A 149 -22.59 5.63 6.10
CA TYR A 149 -21.33 6.07 6.72
C TYR A 149 -20.83 5.05 7.74
N ILE A 150 -19.53 5.05 7.96
CA ILE A 150 -18.85 4.14 8.86
C ILE A 150 -18.50 4.90 10.15
N LYS A 151 -18.91 4.34 11.28
CA LYS A 151 -18.64 4.91 12.61
C LYS A 151 -18.19 3.81 13.57
N GLU A 152 -17.20 4.15 14.41
CA GLU A 152 -16.79 3.28 15.50
C GLU A 152 -17.85 3.22 16.61
N ILE A 153 -18.17 2.02 17.06
CA ILE A 153 -19.02 1.76 18.24
C ILE A 153 -18.21 1.06 19.31
N SER A 154 -18.62 1.16 20.58
CA SER A 154 -17.96 0.47 21.68
C SER A 154 -18.05 -1.05 21.53
N PHE A 155 -16.94 -1.75 21.77
CA PHE A 155 -16.85 -3.20 21.73
C PHE A 155 -16.47 -3.75 23.10
N GLY A 156 -17.31 -4.64 23.62
CA GLY A 156 -17.13 -5.20 24.96
C GLY A 156 -17.37 -4.19 26.10
N LYS A 157 -16.95 -4.54 27.31
CA LYS A 157 -17.04 -3.67 28.50
C LYS A 157 -15.66 -3.19 28.91
N SER A 158 -15.50 -1.91 29.10
CA SER A 158 -14.30 -1.33 29.68
C SER A 158 -14.13 -1.74 31.15
N THR A 159 -12.90 -1.68 31.66
CA THR A 159 -12.62 -1.95 33.10
C THR A 159 -13.42 -1.03 34.01
N LYS A 160 -13.69 0.21 33.58
CA LYS A 160 -14.51 1.18 34.35
C LYS A 160 -16.00 0.79 34.44
N GLU A 161 -16.52 0.12 33.41
CA GLU A 161 -17.90 -0.39 33.41
C GLU A 161 -18.02 -1.68 34.24
N ILE A 162 -16.95 -2.49 34.32
CA ILE A 162 -16.88 -3.70 35.14
C ILE A 162 -16.70 -3.33 36.63
N TYR A 163 -15.85 -2.32 36.89
CA TYR A 163 -15.51 -1.85 38.25
C TYR A 163 -15.71 -0.32 38.34
N PRO A 164 -16.96 0.16 38.44
CA PRO A 164 -17.27 1.59 38.45
C PRO A 164 -16.73 2.32 39.70
N ASP A 165 -16.39 1.60 40.77
CA ASP A 165 -15.74 2.10 41.96
C ASP A 165 -14.24 2.40 41.80
N LEU A 166 -13.64 2.01 40.65
CA LEU A 166 -12.24 2.22 40.29
C LEU A 166 -12.04 3.14 39.08
N PRO A 167 -12.56 4.38 39.06
CA PRO A 167 -12.60 5.23 37.86
C PRO A 167 -11.21 5.68 37.35
N LYS A 168 -10.15 5.50 38.13
CA LYS A 168 -8.76 5.83 37.78
C LYS A 168 -7.94 4.60 37.38
N ALA A 169 -8.52 3.41 37.40
CA ALA A 169 -7.83 2.20 36.97
C ALA A 169 -7.58 2.27 35.46
N THR A 170 -6.38 1.87 35.03
CA THR A 170 -5.93 1.88 33.62
C THR A 170 -5.66 0.48 33.06
N GLY A 171 -5.81 -0.55 33.91
CA GLY A 171 -5.66 -1.94 33.50
C GLY A 171 -6.76 -2.36 32.52
N ARG A 172 -6.42 -3.20 31.56
CA ARG A 172 -7.36 -3.85 30.64
C ARG A 172 -7.59 -5.29 31.09
N ILE A 173 -8.83 -5.71 31.10
CA ILE A 173 -9.21 -7.11 31.39
C ILE A 173 -9.52 -7.75 30.05
N VAL A 174 -8.69 -8.68 29.62
CA VAL A 174 -8.80 -9.41 28.36
C VAL A 174 -9.20 -10.84 28.66
N THR A 175 -10.28 -11.32 28.07
CA THR A 175 -10.83 -12.66 28.28
C THR A 175 -10.84 -13.52 27.02
N ASP A 176 -10.56 -12.93 25.83
CA ASP A 176 -10.54 -13.62 24.56
C ASP A 176 -9.49 -13.01 23.62
N LEU A 177 -9.29 -13.61 22.43
CA LEU A 177 -8.35 -13.15 21.41
C LEU A 177 -8.91 -11.95 20.62
N MET A 178 -8.09 -11.42 19.69
CA MET A 178 -8.32 -10.16 18.93
C MET A 178 -8.52 -8.95 19.84
N TYR A 179 -7.79 -8.91 20.94
CA TYR A 179 -7.76 -7.74 21.84
C TYR A 179 -6.84 -6.61 21.34
N LYS A 180 -6.03 -6.89 20.31
CA LYS A 180 -5.21 -5.93 19.57
C LYS A 180 -5.39 -6.18 18.08
N HIS A 181 -5.33 -5.13 17.27
CA HIS A 181 -5.30 -5.24 15.84
C HIS A 181 -4.40 -4.14 15.27
N TRP A 182 -3.39 -4.52 14.51
CA TRP A 182 -2.39 -3.67 13.87
C TRP A 182 -1.57 -2.81 14.85
N ASP A 183 -2.07 -1.65 15.29
CA ASP A 183 -1.41 -0.73 16.24
C ASP A 183 -2.37 -0.21 17.33
N GLU A 184 -3.56 -0.80 17.43
CA GLU A 184 -4.61 -0.42 18.34
C GLU A 184 -5.03 -1.56 19.28
N TRP A 185 -5.48 -1.19 20.48
CA TRP A 185 -6.28 -2.08 21.32
C TRP A 185 -7.71 -2.06 20.83
N VAL A 186 -8.34 -3.21 20.69
CA VAL A 186 -9.72 -3.32 20.21
C VAL A 186 -10.69 -2.95 21.33
N GLU A 187 -11.04 -1.68 21.40
CA GLU A 187 -12.04 -1.10 22.33
C GLU A 187 -13.28 -0.64 21.57
N THR A 188 -13.18 -0.53 20.24
CA THR A 188 -14.25 -0.20 19.31
C THR A 188 -14.18 -1.07 18.06
N ILE A 189 -15.32 -1.19 17.35
CA ILE A 189 -15.41 -1.82 16.05
C ILE A 189 -16.19 -0.90 15.09
N PRO A 190 -15.91 -0.91 13.78
CA PRO A 190 -16.67 -0.15 12.81
C PRO A 190 -18.03 -0.79 12.53
N HIS A 191 -19.07 0.03 12.52
CA HIS A 191 -20.40 -0.32 12.02
C HIS A 191 -20.81 0.61 10.89
N ILE A 192 -21.73 0.13 10.06
CA ILE A 192 -22.31 0.90 8.95
C ILE A 192 -23.64 1.49 9.40
N PHE A 193 -23.76 2.79 9.25
CA PHE A 193 -24.98 3.54 9.52
C PHE A 193 -25.58 4.06 8.23
N ILE A 194 -26.91 4.13 8.15
CA ILE A 194 -27.64 4.73 7.02
C ILE A 194 -28.52 5.84 7.55
N ALA A 195 -28.48 7.00 6.89
CA ALA A 195 -29.31 8.14 7.22
C ALA A 195 -29.91 8.79 5.96
N PRO A 196 -31.14 9.35 6.03
CA PRO A 196 -31.70 10.12 4.94
C PRO A 196 -30.93 11.45 4.78
N VAL A 197 -30.68 11.85 3.54
CA VAL A 197 -30.09 13.14 3.19
C VAL A 197 -31.19 14.18 3.05
N GLY A 198 -31.16 15.21 3.91
CA GLY A 198 -32.15 16.30 3.94
C GLY A 198 -31.50 17.67 3.89
N GLY A 199 -32.28 18.71 4.25
CA GLY A 199 -31.78 20.10 4.30
C GLY A 199 -30.94 20.45 5.53
N GLU A 200 -31.02 19.66 6.60
CA GLU A 200 -30.27 19.83 7.84
C GLU A 200 -29.11 18.86 7.94
N ALA A 201 -28.13 19.17 8.78
CA ALA A 201 -27.00 18.28 9.02
C ALA A 201 -27.45 16.98 9.70
N ILE A 202 -26.97 15.85 9.21
CA ILE A 202 -27.25 14.51 9.75
C ILE A 202 -26.52 14.37 11.10
N THR A 203 -27.26 14.16 12.17
CA THR A 203 -26.71 13.97 13.53
C THR A 203 -26.69 12.52 14.01
N GLY A 204 -27.30 11.60 13.22
CA GLY A 204 -27.34 10.17 13.50
C GLY A 204 -27.95 9.42 12.34
N GLY A 205 -27.93 8.10 12.40
CA GLY A 205 -28.50 7.20 11.40
C GLY A 205 -28.86 5.87 12.03
N LYS A 206 -29.48 5.00 11.23
CA LYS A 206 -29.75 3.63 11.62
C LYS A 206 -28.49 2.79 11.49
N ASP A 207 -28.08 2.17 12.57
CA ASP A 207 -27.07 1.12 12.57
C ASP A 207 -27.65 -0.15 11.92
N ILE A 208 -27.10 -0.59 10.79
CA ILE A 208 -27.60 -1.79 10.09
C ILE A 208 -27.06 -3.10 10.69
N LEU A 209 -26.15 -3.00 11.65
CA LEU A 209 -25.61 -4.13 12.42
C LEU A 209 -25.98 -4.00 13.92
N GLU A 210 -27.00 -3.23 14.26
CA GLU A 210 -27.40 -2.98 15.66
C GLU A 210 -27.53 -4.28 16.46
N GLY A 211 -26.79 -4.36 17.57
CA GLY A 211 -26.75 -5.54 18.43
C GLY A 211 -25.81 -6.66 17.97
N GLU A 212 -25.18 -6.53 16.81
CA GLU A 212 -24.16 -7.48 16.34
C GLU A 212 -22.77 -7.09 16.86
N PRO A 213 -21.96 -8.04 17.37
CA PRO A 213 -20.60 -7.77 17.82
C PRO A 213 -19.57 -7.91 16.69
N TYR A 214 -19.94 -7.60 15.43
CA TYR A 214 -19.14 -7.85 14.24
C TYR A 214 -18.77 -6.56 13.54
N GLU A 215 -17.55 -6.49 13.04
CA GLU A 215 -17.07 -5.34 12.28
C GLU A 215 -17.61 -5.33 10.83
N ALA A 216 -17.90 -4.16 10.33
CA ALA A 216 -18.12 -3.87 8.92
C ALA A 216 -17.83 -2.37 8.65
N PRO A 217 -16.90 -2.06 7.75
CA PRO A 217 -16.03 -2.93 6.96
C PRO A 217 -14.97 -3.66 7.78
N THR A 218 -14.22 -4.56 7.11
CA THR A 218 -13.25 -5.44 7.73
C THR A 218 -11.97 -4.69 8.12
N LYS A 219 -11.57 -4.76 9.39
CA LYS A 219 -10.28 -4.20 9.85
C LYS A 219 -9.08 -5.02 9.31
N PRO A 220 -7.85 -4.43 9.20
CA PRO A 220 -7.49 -3.08 9.64
C PRO A 220 -7.69 -2.01 8.55
N PHE A 221 -7.91 -2.38 7.29
CA PHE A 221 -7.81 -1.47 6.14
C PHE A 221 -9.12 -1.24 5.39
N GLY A 222 -10.19 -1.96 5.70
CA GLY A 222 -11.48 -1.84 5.04
C GLY A 222 -12.12 -0.46 5.24
N GLY A 223 -12.72 0.08 4.17
CA GLY A 223 -13.40 1.36 4.12
C GLY A 223 -14.61 1.31 3.19
N ALA A 224 -14.96 2.44 2.55
CA ALA A 224 -16.11 2.50 1.64
C ALA A 224 -15.93 1.67 0.35
N GLU A 225 -14.74 1.17 0.05
CA GLU A 225 -14.53 0.19 -1.03
C GLU A 225 -15.15 -1.16 -0.72
N GLU A 226 -15.47 -1.45 0.53
CA GLU A 226 -16.24 -2.64 0.93
C GLU A 226 -17.75 -2.41 0.94
N LEU A 227 -18.22 -1.25 0.48
CA LEU A 227 -19.61 -0.88 0.36
C LEU A 227 -20.01 -0.69 -1.11
N SER A 228 -21.25 -1.04 -1.47
CA SER A 228 -21.82 -0.76 -2.79
C SER A 228 -23.32 -0.60 -2.73
N TRP A 229 -23.83 0.52 -3.22
CA TRP A 229 -25.27 0.70 -3.42
C TRP A 229 -25.74 0.02 -4.71
N SER A 230 -26.91 -0.60 -4.65
CA SER A 230 -27.63 -0.98 -5.88
C SER A 230 -27.98 0.27 -6.70
N PRO A 231 -28.03 0.20 -8.04
CA PRO A 231 -28.34 1.36 -8.89
C PRO A 231 -29.66 2.07 -8.59
N ASP A 232 -30.63 1.36 -8.01
CA ASP A 232 -31.91 1.91 -7.58
C ASP A 232 -31.91 2.48 -6.15
N GLY A 233 -30.76 2.41 -5.46
CA GLY A 233 -30.56 2.93 -4.10
C GLY A 233 -31.31 2.19 -3.00
N LYS A 234 -31.84 0.99 -3.26
CA LYS A 234 -32.67 0.26 -2.29
C LYS A 234 -31.92 -0.81 -1.50
N THR A 235 -30.77 -1.23 -1.98
CA THR A 235 -29.97 -2.27 -1.34
C THR A 235 -28.54 -1.77 -1.15
N LEU A 236 -27.97 -1.98 0.04
CA LEU A 236 -26.56 -1.77 0.31
C LEU A 236 -25.88 -3.14 0.41
N ALA A 237 -24.87 -3.38 -0.41
CA ALA A 237 -23.96 -4.51 -0.26
C ALA A 237 -22.77 -4.09 0.61
N TYR A 238 -22.31 -4.99 1.47
CA TYR A 238 -21.14 -4.76 2.31
C TYR A 238 -20.40 -6.07 2.64
N SER A 239 -19.11 -5.96 2.97
CA SER A 239 -18.30 -7.07 3.48
C SER A 239 -18.30 -7.06 5.00
N SER A 240 -18.32 -8.24 5.63
CA SER A 240 -18.16 -8.37 7.08
C SER A 240 -17.60 -9.73 7.44
N ARG A 241 -16.75 -9.79 8.48
CA ARG A 241 -16.32 -11.01 9.14
C ARG A 241 -17.19 -11.21 10.39
N LYS A 242 -18.25 -11.99 10.28
CA LYS A 242 -19.17 -12.24 11.41
C LYS A 242 -18.60 -13.30 12.35
N LYS A 243 -17.48 -12.99 12.97
CA LYS A 243 -16.77 -13.80 13.95
C LYS A 243 -16.23 -12.90 15.06
N THR A 244 -15.92 -13.47 16.23
CA THR A 244 -15.32 -12.78 17.38
C THR A 244 -14.27 -13.65 18.06
N GLY A 245 -13.41 -13.04 18.86
CA GLY A 245 -12.46 -13.73 19.73
C GLY A 245 -11.53 -14.70 18.98
N MET A 246 -11.43 -15.92 19.48
CA MET A 246 -10.57 -16.95 18.90
C MET A 246 -10.98 -17.29 17.46
N GLU A 247 -12.27 -17.36 17.14
CA GLU A 247 -12.72 -17.65 15.76
C GLU A 247 -12.28 -16.56 14.79
N TYR A 248 -12.38 -15.31 15.21
CA TYR A 248 -11.91 -14.18 14.41
C TYR A 248 -10.39 -14.25 14.17
N SER A 249 -9.62 -14.52 15.23
CA SER A 249 -8.15 -14.59 15.16
C SER A 249 -7.60 -15.66 14.22
N LEU A 250 -8.37 -16.72 13.96
CA LEU A 250 -7.94 -17.85 13.13
C LEU A 250 -8.54 -17.84 11.72
N SER A 251 -9.41 -16.89 11.40
CA SER A 251 -10.19 -16.91 10.17
C SER A 251 -10.00 -15.63 9.36
N THR A 252 -9.89 -15.78 8.04
CA THR A 252 -9.99 -14.69 7.06
C THR A 252 -11.37 -14.65 6.38
N ASN A 253 -12.29 -15.56 6.76
CA ASN A 253 -13.58 -15.68 6.11
C ASN A 253 -14.44 -14.43 6.34
N THR A 254 -14.56 -13.61 5.28
CA THR A 254 -15.54 -12.53 5.16
C THR A 254 -16.59 -12.91 4.15
N ASP A 255 -17.82 -12.46 4.37
CA ASP A 255 -18.93 -12.67 3.45
C ASP A 255 -19.45 -11.35 2.91
N ILE A 256 -20.10 -11.42 1.74
CA ILE A 256 -20.85 -10.31 1.15
C ILE A 256 -22.31 -10.38 1.61
N TYR A 257 -22.75 -9.33 2.27
CA TYR A 257 -24.12 -9.17 2.77
C TYR A 257 -24.87 -8.14 1.94
N LEU A 258 -26.16 -8.39 1.70
CA LEU A 258 -27.06 -7.45 1.07
C LEU A 258 -28.13 -7.02 2.08
N TYR A 259 -28.12 -5.73 2.45
CA TYR A 259 -29.12 -5.11 3.31
C TYR A 259 -30.17 -4.41 2.46
N ASP A 260 -31.45 -4.82 2.58
CA ASP A 260 -32.60 -4.20 1.92
C ASP A 260 -33.17 -3.10 2.81
N LEU A 261 -33.27 -1.87 2.30
CA LEU A 261 -33.70 -0.70 3.06
C LEU A 261 -35.16 -0.74 3.46
N ALA A 262 -36.04 -1.38 2.66
CA ALA A 262 -37.46 -1.36 2.89
C ALA A 262 -37.88 -2.43 3.91
N SER A 263 -37.32 -3.61 3.83
CA SER A 263 -37.62 -4.71 4.75
C SER A 263 -36.68 -4.75 5.97
N GLU A 264 -35.57 -4.00 5.92
CA GLU A 264 -34.53 -4.00 6.92
C GLU A 264 -33.88 -5.40 7.15
N GLN A 265 -33.97 -6.26 6.13
CA GLN A 265 -33.41 -7.61 6.19
C GLN A 265 -32.05 -7.69 5.52
N THR A 266 -31.14 -8.42 6.16
CA THR A 266 -29.82 -8.75 5.63
C THR A 266 -29.79 -10.19 5.13
N ARG A 267 -29.18 -10.44 3.96
CA ARG A 267 -28.91 -11.79 3.47
C ARG A 267 -27.45 -11.95 3.07
N ASN A 268 -26.86 -13.08 3.42
CA ASN A 268 -25.55 -13.49 2.97
C ASN A 268 -25.64 -14.06 1.55
N ILE A 269 -24.80 -13.59 0.63
CA ILE A 269 -24.77 -14.10 -0.76
C ILE A 269 -23.53 -14.96 -1.06
N THR A 270 -22.55 -15.04 -0.17
CA THR A 270 -21.35 -15.83 -0.32
C THR A 270 -21.24 -16.98 0.68
N GLU A 271 -22.32 -17.27 1.39
CA GLU A 271 -22.39 -18.39 2.34
C GLU A 271 -21.79 -19.66 1.76
N GLY A 272 -20.86 -20.28 2.52
CA GLY A 272 -20.11 -21.48 2.10
C GLY A 272 -18.86 -21.22 1.28
N MET A 273 -18.50 -19.97 0.98
CA MET A 273 -17.19 -19.57 0.46
C MET A 273 -16.26 -19.29 1.65
N GLY A 274 -15.05 -19.87 1.66
CA GLY A 274 -14.29 -20.00 2.92
C GLY A 274 -13.24 -18.93 3.19
N GLY A 275 -12.82 -18.14 2.20
CA GLY A 275 -11.78 -17.13 2.36
C GLY A 275 -12.31 -15.70 2.41
N TYR A 276 -11.47 -14.75 2.06
CA TYR A 276 -11.93 -13.36 1.92
C TYR A 276 -12.89 -13.22 0.75
N ASP A 277 -14.09 -12.68 0.99
CA ASP A 277 -15.00 -12.15 0.00
C ASP A 277 -15.17 -10.65 0.26
N THR A 278 -14.65 -9.80 -0.64
CA THR A 278 -14.52 -8.36 -0.43
C THR A 278 -14.83 -7.57 -1.71
N HIS A 279 -14.91 -6.24 -1.61
CA HIS A 279 -15.10 -5.32 -2.74
C HIS A 279 -16.36 -5.62 -3.56
N PRO A 280 -17.55 -5.71 -2.94
CA PRO A 280 -18.79 -5.92 -3.69
C PRO A 280 -19.06 -4.75 -4.64
N ARG A 281 -19.49 -5.03 -5.88
CA ARG A 281 -19.88 -4.02 -6.86
C ARG A 281 -21.11 -4.46 -7.64
N PHE A 282 -22.19 -3.72 -7.51
CA PHE A 282 -23.35 -3.91 -8.38
C PHE A 282 -23.03 -3.52 -9.82
N SER A 283 -23.54 -4.28 -10.79
CA SER A 283 -23.51 -3.86 -12.18
C SER A 283 -24.41 -2.65 -12.40
N PRO A 284 -24.09 -1.71 -13.31
CA PRO A 284 -24.93 -0.53 -13.59
C PRO A 284 -26.37 -0.84 -13.98
N ASP A 285 -26.64 -2.01 -14.58
CA ASP A 285 -27.99 -2.46 -14.92
C ASP A 285 -28.75 -3.09 -13.75
N GLY A 286 -28.12 -3.21 -12.56
CA GLY A 286 -28.71 -3.75 -11.35
C GLY A 286 -28.97 -5.26 -11.38
N LYS A 287 -28.51 -5.99 -12.40
CA LYS A 287 -28.81 -7.42 -12.56
C LYS A 287 -27.79 -8.33 -11.91
N ARG A 288 -26.58 -7.84 -11.65
CA ARG A 288 -25.46 -8.64 -11.16
C ARG A 288 -24.75 -7.91 -10.04
N ILE A 289 -24.00 -8.68 -9.27
CA ILE A 289 -23.00 -8.20 -8.31
C ILE A 289 -21.71 -8.96 -8.52
N SER A 290 -20.57 -8.27 -8.46
CA SER A 290 -19.24 -8.85 -8.49
C SER A 290 -18.52 -8.62 -7.18
N TRP A 291 -17.52 -9.47 -6.87
CA TRP A 291 -16.63 -9.32 -5.71
C TRP A 291 -15.31 -10.04 -5.94
N ILE A 292 -14.33 -9.71 -5.11
CA ILE A 292 -13.04 -10.40 -5.06
C ILE A 292 -13.14 -11.50 -4.01
N SER A 293 -12.70 -12.72 -4.34
CA SER A 293 -12.81 -13.91 -3.50
C SER A 293 -11.51 -14.68 -3.39
N MET A 294 -11.08 -14.99 -2.18
CA MET A 294 -10.05 -16.00 -1.91
C MET A 294 -10.73 -17.32 -1.53
N GLU A 295 -10.01 -18.45 -1.63
CA GLU A 295 -10.65 -19.77 -1.55
C GLU A 295 -10.70 -20.34 -0.14
N ARG A 296 -9.57 -20.24 0.57
CA ARG A 296 -9.36 -20.96 1.83
C ARG A 296 -9.36 -20.00 3.01
N ASP A 297 -10.07 -20.39 4.07
CA ASP A 297 -10.07 -19.66 5.33
C ASP A 297 -8.67 -19.63 5.95
N GLY A 298 -8.23 -18.45 6.38
CA GLY A 298 -6.94 -18.22 7.02
C GLY A 298 -5.72 -18.16 6.08
N TYR A 299 -5.87 -18.41 4.78
CA TYR A 299 -4.76 -18.55 3.86
C TYR A 299 -4.53 -17.33 2.97
N GLU A 300 -3.56 -16.50 3.29
CA GLU A 300 -3.27 -15.25 2.59
C GLU A 300 -2.45 -15.42 1.29
N ALA A 301 -1.92 -16.62 1.01
CA ALA A 301 -1.27 -16.92 -0.28
C ALA A 301 -2.26 -17.39 -1.36
N ASP A 302 -3.56 -17.43 -1.07
CA ASP A 302 -4.57 -17.77 -2.06
C ASP A 302 -4.69 -16.68 -3.13
N LEU A 303 -5.10 -17.14 -4.32
CA LEU A 303 -5.36 -16.27 -5.46
C LEU A 303 -6.61 -15.41 -5.22
N LYS A 304 -6.52 -14.13 -5.42
CA LYS A 304 -7.65 -13.19 -5.44
C LYS A 304 -8.41 -13.33 -6.75
N ARG A 305 -9.56 -14.00 -6.69
CA ARG A 305 -10.41 -14.39 -7.82
C ARG A 305 -11.55 -13.39 -8.01
N LEU A 306 -11.99 -13.16 -9.24
CA LEU A 306 -13.18 -12.36 -9.54
C LEU A 306 -14.40 -13.25 -9.72
N PHE A 307 -15.42 -13.02 -8.89
CA PHE A 307 -16.73 -13.66 -8.98
C PHE A 307 -17.80 -12.68 -9.43
N VAL A 308 -18.82 -13.21 -10.11
CA VAL A 308 -20.03 -12.48 -10.49
C VAL A 308 -21.24 -13.37 -10.18
N GLN A 309 -22.27 -12.79 -9.54
CA GLN A 309 -23.55 -13.44 -9.31
C GLN A 309 -24.66 -12.75 -10.07
N ASP A 310 -25.53 -13.52 -10.73
CA ASP A 310 -26.80 -13.06 -11.25
C ASP A 310 -27.81 -12.96 -10.10
N LEU A 311 -28.32 -11.76 -9.84
CA LEU A 311 -29.15 -11.48 -8.66
C LEU A 311 -30.54 -12.12 -8.74
N LYS A 312 -31.04 -12.41 -9.95
CA LYS A 312 -32.34 -13.05 -10.16
C LYS A 312 -32.27 -14.55 -9.92
N THR A 313 -31.22 -15.20 -10.41
CA THR A 313 -31.11 -16.67 -10.36
C THR A 313 -30.28 -17.16 -9.18
N GLY A 314 -29.44 -16.30 -8.58
CA GLY A 314 -28.47 -16.64 -7.56
C GLY A 314 -27.22 -17.38 -8.11
N GLN A 315 -27.12 -17.57 -9.43
CA GLN A 315 -25.99 -18.29 -10.04
C GLN A 315 -24.71 -17.49 -9.91
N LYS A 316 -23.71 -18.10 -9.25
CA LYS A 316 -22.35 -17.56 -9.13
C LYS A 316 -21.47 -18.09 -10.26
N THR A 317 -20.58 -17.23 -10.75
CA THR A 317 -19.61 -17.57 -11.80
C THR A 317 -18.24 -17.09 -11.38
N PHE A 318 -17.25 -18.02 -11.33
CA PHE A 318 -15.83 -17.68 -11.23
C PHE A 318 -15.40 -17.10 -12.58
N LEU A 319 -15.35 -15.77 -12.69
CA LEU A 319 -15.19 -15.09 -13.97
C LEU A 319 -13.74 -15.20 -14.49
N THR A 320 -12.74 -15.13 -13.60
CA THR A 320 -11.31 -15.21 -13.92
C THR A 320 -10.74 -16.63 -13.85
N ASP A 321 -11.58 -17.66 -14.01
CA ASP A 321 -11.12 -19.06 -14.07
C ASP A 321 -10.06 -19.23 -15.18
N GLY A 322 -8.90 -19.81 -14.80
CA GLY A 322 -7.73 -19.97 -15.68
C GLY A 322 -6.80 -18.74 -15.74
N PHE A 323 -7.08 -17.66 -14.98
CA PHE A 323 -6.18 -16.53 -14.82
C PHE A 323 -5.41 -16.66 -13.50
N GLU A 324 -4.10 -16.82 -13.56
CA GLU A 324 -3.24 -17.17 -12.41
C GLU A 324 -2.65 -15.96 -11.66
N TYR A 325 -3.22 -14.77 -11.85
CA TYR A 325 -2.79 -13.54 -11.19
C TYR A 325 -3.92 -12.94 -10.38
N ASP A 326 -3.55 -12.22 -9.32
CA ASP A 326 -4.51 -11.57 -8.44
C ASP A 326 -5.35 -10.52 -9.18
N VAL A 327 -6.62 -10.42 -8.80
CA VAL A 327 -7.49 -9.30 -9.15
C VAL A 327 -7.49 -8.34 -7.97
N ASP A 328 -6.98 -7.14 -8.19
CA ASP A 328 -7.07 -6.04 -7.25
C ASP A 328 -7.93 -4.95 -7.87
N GLU A 329 -8.64 -4.19 -7.07
CA GLU A 329 -9.55 -3.14 -7.53
C GLU A 329 -10.50 -3.63 -8.66
N LEU A 330 -11.71 -3.23 -8.70
CA LEU A 330 -12.60 -3.60 -9.79
C LEU A 330 -13.67 -2.54 -10.05
N GLN A 331 -14.02 -2.36 -11.33
CA GLN A 331 -15.13 -1.51 -11.73
C GLN A 331 -15.83 -2.03 -12.99
N TRP A 332 -17.16 -1.99 -12.98
CA TRP A 332 -17.96 -2.36 -14.12
C TRP A 332 -17.88 -1.34 -15.25
N SER A 333 -17.95 -1.83 -16.50
CA SER A 333 -18.21 -0.98 -17.63
C SER A 333 -19.65 -0.41 -17.56
N ALA A 334 -19.87 0.79 -18.07
CA ALA A 334 -21.16 1.47 -18.03
C ALA A 334 -22.32 0.65 -18.67
N ASN A 335 -22.02 -0.21 -19.63
CA ASN A 335 -22.98 -1.09 -20.29
C ASN A 335 -23.13 -2.46 -19.60
N SER A 336 -22.51 -2.69 -18.45
CA SER A 336 -22.55 -3.95 -17.68
C SER A 336 -22.07 -5.20 -18.45
N GLN A 337 -21.21 -5.05 -19.48
CA GLN A 337 -20.76 -6.16 -20.31
C GLN A 337 -19.31 -6.58 -20.01
N SER A 338 -18.55 -5.79 -19.28
CA SER A 338 -17.17 -6.10 -18.87
C SER A 338 -16.86 -5.52 -17.50
N ILE A 339 -15.78 -6.00 -16.89
CA ILE A 339 -15.22 -5.49 -15.65
C ILE A 339 -13.77 -5.12 -15.91
N PHE A 340 -13.39 -3.92 -15.47
CA PHE A 340 -12.01 -3.44 -15.44
C PHE A 340 -11.41 -3.73 -14.08
N PHE A 341 -10.13 -4.07 -14.03
CA PHE A 341 -9.44 -4.40 -12.79
C PHE A 341 -7.94 -4.12 -12.88
N LEU A 342 -7.30 -4.01 -11.73
CA LEU A 342 -5.85 -4.05 -11.59
C LEU A 342 -5.39 -5.49 -11.42
N SER A 343 -4.25 -5.82 -12.02
CA SER A 343 -3.56 -7.08 -11.76
C SER A 343 -2.06 -6.92 -11.97
N THR A 344 -1.30 -7.49 -11.04
CA THR A 344 0.16 -7.48 -11.09
C THR A 344 0.67 -8.74 -11.75
N LYS A 345 1.32 -8.59 -12.91
CA LYS A 345 1.95 -9.68 -13.65
C LYS A 345 3.44 -9.38 -13.84
N HIS A 346 4.30 -10.32 -13.48
CA HIS A 346 5.75 -10.17 -13.54
C HIS A 346 6.24 -8.88 -12.86
N ALA A 347 5.68 -8.60 -11.68
CA ALA A 347 6.00 -7.44 -10.85
C ALA A 347 5.76 -6.08 -11.53
N GLU A 348 4.75 -6.00 -12.37
CA GLU A 348 4.23 -4.78 -12.99
C GLU A 348 2.70 -4.76 -12.86
N ALA A 349 2.16 -3.83 -12.06
CA ALA A 349 0.72 -3.67 -11.88
C ALA A 349 0.12 -2.92 -13.07
N GLN A 350 -0.77 -3.56 -13.80
CA GLN A 350 -1.33 -3.04 -15.05
C GLN A 350 -2.87 -3.05 -15.01
N LEU A 351 -3.47 -2.31 -15.96
CA LEU A 351 -4.92 -2.25 -16.17
C LEU A 351 -5.36 -3.38 -17.09
N TRP A 352 -6.44 -4.06 -16.70
CA TRP A 352 -7.02 -5.20 -17.41
C TRP A 352 -8.51 -5.05 -17.59
N GLU A 353 -9.06 -5.80 -18.53
CA GLU A 353 -10.50 -5.92 -18.79
C GLU A 353 -10.86 -7.40 -18.96
N ILE A 354 -11.99 -7.81 -18.39
CA ILE A 354 -12.61 -9.10 -18.68
C ILE A 354 -14.04 -8.89 -19.20
N ALA A 355 -14.33 -9.48 -20.36
CA ALA A 355 -15.68 -9.49 -20.92
C ALA A 355 -16.52 -10.61 -20.28
N LEU A 356 -17.77 -10.32 -19.88
CA LEU A 356 -18.66 -11.34 -19.32
C LEU A 356 -18.95 -12.45 -20.32
N LYS A 357 -19.25 -12.07 -21.58
CA LYS A 357 -19.49 -13.04 -22.65
C LYS A 357 -18.16 -13.62 -23.12
N GLY A 358 -18.00 -14.91 -22.98
CA GLY A 358 -16.81 -15.65 -23.42
C GLY A 358 -15.61 -15.51 -22.46
N ARG A 359 -15.71 -14.75 -21.38
CA ARG A 359 -14.68 -14.56 -20.32
C ARG A 359 -13.30 -14.19 -20.88
N LYS A 360 -13.27 -13.40 -21.95
CA LYS A 360 -12.02 -12.99 -22.60
C LYS A 360 -11.34 -11.91 -21.76
N ILE A 361 -10.14 -12.21 -21.27
CA ILE A 361 -9.28 -11.28 -20.53
C ILE A 361 -8.35 -10.58 -21.53
N ARG A 362 -8.20 -9.25 -21.35
CA ARG A 362 -7.34 -8.40 -22.15
C ARG A 362 -6.52 -7.49 -21.25
N GLN A 363 -5.21 -7.51 -21.38
CA GLN A 363 -4.34 -6.51 -20.80
C GLN A 363 -4.46 -5.20 -21.61
N ILE A 364 -4.75 -4.09 -20.91
CA ILE A 364 -4.94 -2.78 -21.53
C ILE A 364 -3.61 -2.03 -21.63
N THR A 365 -2.81 -2.05 -20.59
CA THR A 365 -1.55 -1.31 -20.47
C THR A 365 -0.36 -2.22 -20.26
N THR A 366 0.83 -1.72 -20.58
CA THR A 366 2.12 -2.38 -20.37
C THR A 366 3.19 -1.34 -20.05
N GLY A 367 4.27 -1.74 -19.39
CA GLY A 367 5.43 -0.88 -19.12
C GLY A 367 6.04 -1.10 -17.75
N MET A 368 7.25 -0.60 -17.53
CA MET A 368 7.97 -0.68 -16.25
C MET A 368 7.45 0.39 -15.27
N HIS A 369 6.21 0.24 -14.87
CA HIS A 369 5.51 1.10 -13.91
C HIS A 369 4.31 0.34 -13.33
N ASP A 370 3.81 0.82 -12.19
CA ASP A 370 2.60 0.31 -11.56
C ASP A 370 1.47 1.32 -11.70
N TYR A 371 0.29 0.85 -12.10
CA TYR A 371 -0.96 1.55 -11.85
C TYR A 371 -1.45 1.22 -10.44
N THR A 372 -1.96 2.23 -9.72
CA THR A 372 -2.29 2.12 -8.28
C THR A 372 -3.76 2.30 -7.98
N SER A 373 -4.56 2.70 -8.95
CA SER A 373 -6.00 2.92 -8.84
C SER A 373 -6.66 2.90 -10.21
N LEU A 374 -7.97 2.75 -10.25
CA LEU A 374 -8.75 2.90 -11.47
C LEU A 374 -10.11 3.55 -11.19
N ASP A 375 -10.53 4.47 -12.06
CA ASP A 375 -11.88 5.02 -12.11
C ASP A 375 -12.31 5.15 -13.59
N VAL A 376 -13.36 4.45 -13.97
CA VAL A 376 -13.76 4.25 -15.38
C VAL A 376 -14.96 5.10 -15.72
N GLN A 377 -14.81 6.04 -16.65
CA GLN A 377 -15.87 6.89 -17.18
C GLN A 377 -15.74 7.09 -18.69
N GLY A 378 -16.81 6.94 -19.44
CA GLY A 378 -16.86 7.30 -20.86
C GLY A 378 -15.79 6.66 -21.76
N GLY A 379 -15.36 5.43 -21.47
CA GLY A 379 -14.31 4.74 -22.22
C GLY A 379 -12.89 5.21 -21.91
N LYS A 380 -12.70 5.91 -20.80
CA LYS A 380 -11.42 6.31 -20.20
C LYS A 380 -11.28 5.72 -18.81
N ILE A 381 -10.05 5.46 -18.42
CA ILE A 381 -9.67 5.10 -17.05
C ILE A 381 -8.79 6.21 -16.50
N LEU A 382 -9.22 6.84 -15.41
CA LEU A 382 -8.36 7.65 -14.56
C LEU A 382 -7.60 6.69 -13.66
N ALA A 383 -6.28 6.78 -13.63
CA ALA A 383 -5.44 5.90 -12.83
C ALA A 383 -4.25 6.65 -12.24
N GLY A 384 -3.89 6.33 -11.01
CA GLY A 384 -2.58 6.66 -10.45
C GLY A 384 -1.50 5.80 -11.10
N ARG A 385 -0.33 6.36 -11.39
CA ARG A 385 0.82 5.62 -11.93
C ARG A 385 2.11 6.04 -11.23
N GLN A 386 2.92 5.08 -10.88
CA GLN A 386 4.21 5.26 -10.21
C GLN A 386 5.28 4.30 -10.77
N SER A 387 6.53 4.56 -10.44
CA SER A 387 7.64 3.63 -10.69
C SER A 387 8.72 3.81 -9.62
N TYR A 388 9.78 3.01 -9.64
CA TYR A 388 10.91 3.24 -8.73
C TYR A 388 11.52 4.64 -8.81
N ILE A 389 11.37 5.31 -9.95
CA ILE A 389 11.99 6.61 -10.22
C ILE A 389 11.04 7.80 -10.05
N GLU A 390 9.74 7.56 -10.03
CA GLU A 390 8.70 8.60 -9.97
C GLU A 390 7.60 8.22 -8.98
N PRO A 391 7.22 9.12 -8.03
CA PRO A 391 6.05 8.92 -7.21
C PRO A 391 4.78 8.99 -8.03
N THR A 392 3.66 8.63 -7.43
CA THR A 392 2.36 8.62 -8.10
C THR A 392 2.00 9.98 -8.70
N ASP A 393 1.64 9.96 -9.97
CA ASP A 393 0.92 11.00 -10.68
C ASP A 393 -0.31 10.41 -11.39
N LEU A 394 -1.27 11.24 -11.77
CA LEU A 394 -2.52 10.82 -12.41
C LEU A 394 -2.37 10.75 -13.93
N TYR A 395 -2.93 9.70 -14.49
CA TYR A 395 -2.99 9.44 -15.92
C TYR A 395 -4.41 9.13 -16.37
N LEU A 396 -4.76 9.60 -17.58
CA LEU A 396 -5.99 9.22 -18.24
C LEU A 396 -5.67 8.23 -19.36
N VAL A 397 -6.16 7.01 -19.22
CA VAL A 397 -5.88 5.89 -20.15
C VAL A 397 -7.08 5.65 -21.05
N ASP A 398 -6.84 5.55 -22.36
CA ASP A 398 -7.86 5.16 -23.32
C ASP A 398 -8.06 3.64 -23.28
N VAL A 399 -9.27 3.19 -22.96
CA VAL A 399 -9.59 1.77 -22.78
C VAL A 399 -9.31 0.92 -24.03
N LYS A 400 -9.51 1.47 -25.24
CA LYS A 400 -9.36 0.72 -26.48
C LYS A 400 -7.90 0.54 -26.88
N THR A 401 -7.11 1.59 -26.73
CA THR A 401 -5.73 1.66 -27.23
C THR A 401 -4.67 1.43 -26.17
N GLY A 402 -5.01 1.61 -24.87
CA GLY A 402 -4.06 1.62 -23.76
C GLY A 402 -3.19 2.87 -23.70
N ALA A 403 -3.42 3.85 -24.60
CA ALA A 403 -2.65 5.10 -24.61
C ALA A 403 -2.92 5.90 -23.32
N ALA A 404 -1.86 6.24 -22.59
CA ALA A 404 -1.92 6.94 -21.32
C ALA A 404 -1.43 8.38 -21.47
N LYS A 405 -2.25 9.34 -21.03
CA LYS A 405 -1.92 10.77 -20.98
C LYS A 405 -1.73 11.19 -19.53
N GLN A 406 -0.56 11.73 -19.20
CA GLN A 406 -0.30 12.30 -17.88
C GLN A 406 -1.14 13.56 -17.65
N LEU A 407 -1.80 13.65 -16.51
CA LEU A 407 -2.60 14.79 -16.09
C LEU A 407 -1.90 15.66 -15.06
N THR A 408 -1.23 15.04 -14.07
CA THR A 408 -0.53 15.74 -12.99
C THR A 408 0.97 15.52 -13.08
N ALA A 409 1.74 16.45 -12.54
CA ALA A 409 3.20 16.40 -12.47
C ALA A 409 3.67 17.19 -11.24
N GLU A 410 3.16 16.79 -10.05
CA GLU A 410 3.29 17.55 -8.81
C GLU A 410 4.76 17.72 -8.37
N ASN A 411 5.62 16.76 -8.70
CA ASN A 411 7.03 16.76 -8.30
C ASN A 411 8.01 17.05 -9.46
N LYS A 412 7.50 17.44 -10.64
CA LYS A 412 8.31 17.58 -11.85
C LYS A 412 9.54 18.48 -11.67
N SER A 413 9.38 19.64 -11.05
CA SER A 413 10.48 20.59 -10.86
C SER A 413 11.62 20.03 -10.01
N THR A 414 11.29 19.21 -9.01
CA THR A 414 12.29 18.53 -8.17
C THR A 414 12.96 17.38 -8.93
N LEU A 415 12.17 16.55 -9.59
CA LEU A 415 12.65 15.34 -10.28
C LEU A 415 13.49 15.66 -11.52
N ASP A 416 13.13 16.70 -12.29
CA ASP A 416 13.91 17.14 -13.46
C ASP A 416 15.33 17.65 -13.10
N GLY A 417 15.53 18.10 -11.86
CA GLY A 417 16.83 18.52 -11.34
C GLY A 417 17.77 17.37 -10.91
N LEU A 418 17.23 16.14 -10.83
CA LEU A 418 17.98 14.98 -10.38
C LEU A 418 18.66 14.25 -11.54
N ALA A 419 19.80 13.62 -11.24
CA ALA A 419 20.45 12.75 -12.20
C ALA A 419 19.56 11.55 -12.53
N PRO A 420 19.53 11.10 -13.80
CA PRO A 420 18.79 9.91 -14.19
C PRO A 420 19.43 8.66 -13.56
N ILE A 421 18.59 7.72 -13.15
CA ILE A 421 19.01 6.37 -12.72
C ILE A 421 18.47 5.33 -13.71
N SER A 422 19.11 4.16 -13.74
CA SER A 422 18.69 3.04 -14.58
C SER A 422 18.08 1.93 -13.71
N VAL A 423 17.01 1.35 -14.23
CA VAL A 423 16.35 0.17 -13.64
C VAL A 423 16.41 -0.95 -14.68
N GLU A 424 16.98 -2.08 -14.30
CA GLU A 424 17.12 -3.26 -15.16
C GLU A 424 16.21 -4.38 -14.67
N LYS A 425 15.61 -5.09 -15.63
CA LYS A 425 14.84 -6.30 -15.40
C LYS A 425 15.72 -7.51 -15.75
N ARG A 426 16.08 -8.34 -14.76
CA ARG A 426 16.91 -9.51 -14.96
C ARG A 426 16.19 -10.79 -14.54
N TRP A 427 16.27 -11.82 -15.37
CA TRP A 427 15.76 -13.15 -15.05
C TRP A 427 16.93 -14.04 -14.61
N VAL A 428 16.84 -14.55 -13.40
CA VAL A 428 17.87 -15.38 -12.77
C VAL A 428 17.32 -16.79 -12.56
N LYS A 429 18.11 -17.82 -12.91
CA LYS A 429 17.77 -19.21 -12.63
C LYS A 429 17.86 -19.47 -11.14
N THR A 430 16.80 -20.04 -10.57
CA THR A 430 16.79 -20.50 -9.18
C THR A 430 17.40 -21.91 -9.04
N THR A 431 17.73 -22.29 -7.82
CA THR A 431 18.37 -23.60 -7.54
C THR A 431 17.46 -24.79 -7.83
N ASP A 432 16.14 -24.59 -7.83
CA ASP A 432 15.13 -25.60 -8.21
C ASP A 432 14.78 -25.58 -9.71
N GLY A 433 15.44 -24.69 -10.50
CA GLY A 433 15.27 -24.58 -11.96
C GLY A 433 14.22 -23.59 -12.42
N GLY A 434 13.57 -22.85 -11.51
CA GLY A 434 12.65 -21.76 -11.83
C GLY A 434 13.34 -20.55 -12.49
N ASN A 435 12.55 -19.52 -12.81
CA ASN A 435 13.03 -18.25 -13.34
C ASN A 435 12.54 -17.13 -12.40
N MET A 436 13.44 -16.54 -11.68
CA MET A 436 13.16 -15.42 -10.75
C MET A 436 13.45 -14.09 -11.42
N LEU A 437 12.50 -13.17 -11.37
CA LEU A 437 12.72 -11.78 -11.75
C LEU A 437 13.47 -11.05 -10.63
N VAL A 438 14.56 -10.39 -11.00
CA VAL A 438 15.35 -9.51 -10.12
C VAL A 438 15.39 -8.12 -10.73
N TRP A 439 14.88 -7.13 -10.00
CA TRP A 439 15.10 -5.74 -10.33
C TRP A 439 16.51 -5.32 -9.89
N VAL A 440 17.22 -4.62 -10.77
CA VAL A 440 18.54 -4.03 -10.46
C VAL A 440 18.44 -2.53 -10.68
N VAL A 441 18.62 -1.77 -9.60
CA VAL A 441 18.59 -0.31 -9.67
C VAL A 441 20.01 0.21 -9.55
N LEU A 442 20.46 0.93 -10.57
CA LEU A 442 21.85 1.41 -10.68
C LEU A 442 21.97 2.86 -10.20
N PRO A 443 23.12 3.23 -9.58
CA PRO A 443 23.38 4.59 -9.16
C PRO A 443 23.30 5.61 -10.29
N PRO A 444 23.04 6.90 -10.00
CA PRO A 444 23.12 7.95 -11.00
C PRO A 444 24.53 8.03 -11.61
N ASN A 445 24.59 8.37 -12.90
CA ASN A 445 25.86 8.45 -13.65
C ASN A 445 26.68 7.15 -13.57
N PHE A 446 25.99 6.01 -13.58
CA PHE A 446 26.59 4.68 -13.49
C PHE A 446 27.71 4.48 -14.53
N ASP A 447 28.86 4.05 -14.06
CA ASP A 447 30.06 3.80 -14.86
C ASP A 447 30.50 2.32 -14.67
N LYS A 448 30.38 1.53 -15.73
CA LYS A 448 30.71 0.09 -15.72
C LYS A 448 32.19 -0.22 -15.37
N THR A 449 33.08 0.78 -15.44
CA THR A 449 34.51 0.64 -15.11
C THR A 449 34.78 0.78 -13.61
N LYS A 450 33.80 1.24 -12.84
CA LYS A 450 33.90 1.42 -11.38
C LYS A 450 33.26 0.28 -10.64
N LYS A 451 33.64 0.09 -9.39
CA LYS A 451 33.03 -0.86 -8.46
C LYS A 451 32.11 -0.13 -7.47
N TYR A 452 30.91 -0.65 -7.26
CA TYR A 452 29.90 -0.10 -6.38
C TYR A 452 29.52 -1.09 -5.29
N PRO A 453 29.26 -0.63 -4.06
CA PRO A 453 28.61 -1.45 -3.04
C PRO A 453 27.21 -1.81 -3.48
N ALA A 454 26.70 -2.95 -3.03
CA ALA A 454 25.36 -3.38 -3.39
C ALA A 454 24.53 -3.80 -2.17
N LEU A 455 23.20 -3.65 -2.28
CA LEU A 455 22.23 -4.00 -1.26
C LEU A 455 21.28 -5.07 -1.79
N LEU A 456 21.21 -6.19 -1.10
CA LEU A 456 20.10 -7.12 -1.25
C LEU A 456 18.89 -6.55 -0.49
N PHE A 457 17.80 -6.32 -1.20
CA PHE A 457 16.52 -5.94 -0.61
C PHE A 457 15.63 -7.19 -0.40
N CYS A 458 15.31 -7.48 0.85
CA CYS A 458 14.41 -8.56 1.24
C CYS A 458 13.00 -7.99 1.43
N GLN A 459 12.07 -8.38 0.54
CA GLN A 459 10.68 -7.94 0.58
C GLN A 459 9.92 -8.53 1.75
N GLY A 460 9.05 -7.72 2.36
CA GLY A 460 8.08 -8.14 3.38
C GLY A 460 6.90 -8.90 2.81
N GLY A 461 5.87 -9.06 3.57
CA GLY A 461 4.67 -9.83 3.27
C GLY A 461 4.57 -11.03 4.20
N PRO A 462 4.82 -12.28 3.72
CA PRO A 462 5.65 -12.65 2.55
C PRO A 462 4.97 -12.52 1.17
N GLN A 463 3.65 -12.51 1.09
CA GLN A 463 2.89 -12.51 -0.16
C GLN A 463 2.76 -11.07 -0.74
N SER A 464 3.90 -10.47 -1.07
CA SER A 464 3.96 -9.14 -1.68
C SER A 464 5.07 -9.08 -2.74
N PRO A 465 4.76 -8.77 -4.01
CA PRO A 465 5.76 -8.71 -5.07
C PRO A 465 6.62 -7.47 -4.92
N VAL A 466 7.86 -7.55 -5.37
CA VAL A 466 8.72 -6.39 -5.56
C VAL A 466 8.37 -5.81 -6.93
N SER A 467 7.31 -4.99 -6.96
CA SER A 467 6.84 -4.31 -8.17
C SER A 467 7.47 -2.91 -8.31
N GLN A 468 6.98 -2.10 -9.23
CA GLN A 468 7.49 -0.75 -9.50
C GLN A 468 6.96 0.32 -8.52
N PHE A 469 6.77 -0.03 -7.23
CA PHE A 469 6.25 0.89 -6.21
C PHE A 469 7.23 2.01 -5.84
N PHE A 470 6.72 3.21 -5.58
CA PHE A 470 7.48 4.31 -5.00
C PHE A 470 7.19 4.41 -3.51
N SER A 471 8.10 3.95 -2.69
CA SER A 471 7.96 4.01 -1.23
C SER A 471 8.68 5.23 -0.65
N TYR A 472 8.06 5.89 0.33
CA TYR A 472 8.69 6.98 1.08
C TYR A 472 9.53 6.48 2.27
N ARG A 473 9.63 5.18 2.46
CA ARG A 473 10.50 4.51 3.45
C ARG A 473 11.54 3.64 2.76
N TRP A 474 11.12 2.59 2.07
CA TRP A 474 11.97 1.66 1.32
C TRP A 474 12.10 2.11 -0.14
N ASN A 475 12.78 3.24 -0.35
CA ASN A 475 12.86 3.87 -1.67
C ASN A 475 14.07 3.35 -2.45
N MET A 476 13.81 2.60 -3.52
CA MET A 476 14.86 2.00 -4.36
C MET A 476 15.70 3.07 -5.05
N ARG A 477 15.07 4.16 -5.52
CA ARG A 477 15.78 5.30 -6.10
C ARG A 477 16.71 5.93 -5.08
N LEU A 478 16.24 6.23 -3.87
CA LEU A 478 17.04 6.87 -2.85
C LEU A 478 18.27 6.03 -2.47
N MET A 479 18.13 4.69 -2.37
CA MET A 479 19.25 3.79 -2.13
C MET A 479 20.29 3.88 -3.25
N ALA A 480 19.83 3.93 -4.51
CA ALA A 480 20.71 4.10 -5.66
C ALA A 480 21.38 5.49 -5.69
N GLU A 481 20.64 6.54 -5.36
CA GLU A 481 21.17 7.92 -5.24
C GLU A 481 22.25 8.06 -4.15
N GLN A 482 22.21 7.21 -3.12
CA GLN A 482 23.28 7.11 -2.13
C GLN A 482 24.49 6.26 -2.59
N GLY A 483 24.52 5.84 -3.86
CA GLY A 483 25.65 5.15 -4.49
C GLY A 483 25.64 3.64 -4.35
N TYR A 484 24.51 3.03 -3.95
CA TYR A 484 24.34 1.59 -3.86
C TYR A 484 23.67 1.02 -5.10
N ILE A 485 24.12 -0.14 -5.57
CA ILE A 485 23.34 -0.96 -6.47
C ILE A 485 22.27 -1.68 -5.64
N VAL A 486 20.99 -1.62 -6.04
CA VAL A 486 19.93 -2.33 -5.35
C VAL A 486 19.59 -3.60 -6.10
N ILE A 487 19.63 -4.74 -5.42
CA ILE A 487 19.27 -6.07 -5.92
C ILE A 487 17.94 -6.46 -5.24
N ALA A 488 16.85 -6.47 -5.99
CA ALA A 488 15.51 -6.65 -5.45
C ALA A 488 14.81 -7.84 -6.13
N PRO A 489 15.01 -9.08 -5.60
CA PRO A 489 14.48 -10.30 -6.19
C PRO A 489 13.02 -10.54 -5.84
N ASN A 490 12.25 -11.03 -6.80
CA ASN A 490 10.93 -11.60 -6.63
C ASN A 490 11.04 -13.11 -6.35
N ARG A 491 11.45 -13.45 -5.15
CA ARG A 491 11.69 -14.83 -4.69
C ARG A 491 10.39 -15.65 -4.67
N HIS A 492 10.50 -16.99 -4.56
CA HIS A 492 9.34 -17.82 -4.28
C HIS A 492 8.54 -17.32 -3.07
N GLY A 493 7.21 -17.45 -3.15
CA GLY A 493 6.27 -16.97 -2.13
C GLY A 493 5.78 -15.54 -2.36
N VAL A 494 6.08 -14.89 -3.50
CA VAL A 494 5.43 -13.63 -3.87
C VAL A 494 4.38 -13.86 -4.96
N PRO A 495 3.25 -13.13 -4.97
CA PRO A 495 2.30 -13.18 -6.07
C PRO A 495 2.90 -12.60 -7.36
N SER A 496 2.15 -12.61 -8.45
CA SER A 496 2.49 -12.10 -9.79
C SER A 496 3.33 -13.02 -10.69
N PHE A 497 3.68 -14.21 -10.23
CA PHE A 497 4.41 -15.23 -11.01
C PHE A 497 3.65 -16.56 -11.10
N GLY A 498 2.35 -16.54 -10.86
CA GLY A 498 1.45 -17.68 -10.81
C GLY A 498 1.24 -18.22 -9.40
N LYS A 499 0.11 -18.95 -9.23
CA LYS A 499 -0.33 -19.48 -7.92
C LYS A 499 0.73 -20.37 -7.27
N ALA A 500 1.31 -21.29 -8.03
CA ALA A 500 2.32 -22.24 -7.51
C ALA A 500 3.57 -21.55 -6.98
N TRP A 501 4.01 -20.44 -7.60
CA TRP A 501 5.13 -19.64 -7.12
C TRP A 501 4.82 -18.97 -5.78
N ASN A 502 3.61 -18.45 -5.63
CA ASN A 502 3.17 -17.78 -4.41
C ASN A 502 3.01 -18.76 -3.24
N GLU A 503 2.38 -19.92 -3.47
CA GLU A 503 2.09 -20.90 -2.43
C GLU A 503 3.33 -21.58 -1.82
N GLN A 504 4.47 -21.55 -2.50
CA GLN A 504 5.69 -22.22 -2.04
C GLN A 504 6.25 -21.76 -0.70
N ILE A 505 5.86 -20.55 -0.24
CA ILE A 505 6.35 -20.01 1.03
C ILE A 505 5.67 -20.65 2.24
N SER A 506 4.45 -21.17 2.08
CA SER A 506 3.64 -21.68 3.17
C SER A 506 4.24 -22.99 3.74
N GLY A 507 4.48 -23.00 5.05
CA GLY A 507 5.14 -24.10 5.74
C GLY A 507 6.64 -24.22 5.43
N ASP A 508 7.25 -23.25 4.73
CA ASP A 508 8.67 -23.28 4.36
C ASP A 508 9.33 -21.89 4.30
N TYR A 509 9.22 -21.12 5.38
CA TYR A 509 9.79 -19.77 5.46
C TYR A 509 11.30 -19.69 5.27
N SER A 510 12.03 -20.77 5.52
CA SER A 510 13.49 -20.85 5.46
C SER A 510 14.05 -21.68 4.30
N GLY A 511 13.19 -22.08 3.36
CA GLY A 511 13.55 -22.98 2.26
C GLY A 511 14.02 -22.27 0.99
N GLN A 512 13.32 -22.56 -0.13
CA GLN A 512 13.72 -22.09 -1.47
C GLN A 512 13.82 -20.55 -1.55
N ASN A 513 12.94 -19.82 -0.88
CA ASN A 513 12.96 -18.36 -0.85
C ASN A 513 14.27 -17.77 -0.28
N ILE A 514 14.91 -18.42 0.68
CA ILE A 514 16.24 -18.00 1.19
C ILE A 514 17.33 -18.32 0.17
N GLN A 515 17.25 -19.46 -0.52
CA GLN A 515 18.18 -19.80 -1.61
C GLN A 515 18.05 -18.80 -2.77
N ASP A 516 16.84 -18.33 -3.06
CA ASP A 516 16.60 -17.33 -4.09
C ASP A 516 17.33 -16.00 -3.79
N TYR A 517 17.28 -15.53 -2.55
CA TYR A 517 18.02 -14.34 -2.13
C TYR A 517 19.55 -14.50 -2.34
N LEU A 518 20.10 -15.64 -1.90
CA LEU A 518 21.51 -15.94 -2.09
C LEU A 518 21.88 -16.07 -3.56
N THR A 519 21.05 -16.72 -4.35
CA THR A 519 21.22 -16.91 -5.81
C THR A 519 21.21 -15.55 -6.53
N ALA A 520 20.29 -14.66 -6.19
CA ALA A 520 20.24 -13.32 -6.78
C ALA A 520 21.55 -12.54 -6.53
N VAL A 521 22.06 -12.60 -5.31
CA VAL A 521 23.34 -11.95 -4.96
C VAL A 521 24.52 -12.59 -5.69
N ASP A 522 24.60 -13.91 -5.69
CA ASP A 522 25.71 -14.65 -6.34
C ASP A 522 25.72 -14.43 -7.85
N GLU A 523 24.56 -14.26 -8.48
CA GLU A 523 24.46 -13.92 -9.90
C GLU A 523 24.98 -12.49 -10.17
N LEU A 524 24.55 -11.52 -9.37
CA LEU A 524 24.96 -10.12 -9.54
C LEU A 524 26.45 -9.90 -9.19
N LYS A 525 27.04 -10.70 -8.30
CA LYS A 525 28.49 -10.67 -8.00
C LYS A 525 29.37 -11.03 -9.20
N LYS A 526 28.85 -11.65 -10.23
CA LYS A 526 29.58 -11.94 -11.47
C LYS A 526 29.85 -10.69 -12.31
N GLU A 527 29.09 -9.62 -12.07
CA GLU A 527 29.27 -8.35 -12.74
C GLU A 527 30.54 -7.63 -12.23
N PRO A 528 31.43 -7.18 -13.11
CA PRO A 528 32.71 -6.58 -12.71
C PRO A 528 32.56 -5.26 -11.92
N TRP A 529 31.41 -4.63 -12.04
CA TRP A 529 31.07 -3.37 -11.37
C TRP A 529 30.40 -3.57 -9.99
N VAL A 530 30.07 -4.79 -9.58
CA VAL A 530 29.66 -5.09 -8.21
C VAL A 530 30.88 -5.34 -7.34
N ASP A 531 31.00 -4.61 -6.25
CA ASP A 531 32.03 -4.86 -5.26
C ASP A 531 31.59 -5.97 -4.29
N SER A 532 32.08 -7.18 -4.52
CA SER A 532 31.72 -8.34 -3.70
C SER A 532 32.12 -8.25 -2.23
N GLU A 533 33.04 -7.33 -1.90
CA GLU A 533 33.52 -7.09 -0.52
C GLU A 533 32.67 -6.02 0.19
N ARG A 534 31.70 -5.38 -0.50
CA ARG A 534 30.87 -4.30 0.05
C ARG A 534 29.40 -4.57 -0.21
N LEU A 535 28.90 -5.72 0.29
CA LEU A 535 27.51 -6.12 0.16
C LEU A 535 26.76 -5.95 1.49
N GLY A 536 25.59 -5.34 1.44
CA GLY A 536 24.63 -5.24 2.54
C GLY A 536 23.36 -6.02 2.27
N CYS A 537 22.62 -6.35 3.34
CA CYS A 537 21.33 -7.01 3.24
C CYS A 537 20.33 -6.27 4.14
N VAL A 538 19.20 -5.86 3.57
CA VAL A 538 18.21 -5.00 4.24
C VAL A 538 16.79 -5.51 4.00
N GLY A 539 15.90 -5.36 4.98
CA GLY A 539 14.51 -5.78 4.82
C GLY A 539 13.62 -5.47 6.01
N ALA A 540 12.30 -5.53 5.79
CA ALA A 540 11.31 -5.26 6.83
C ALA A 540 10.29 -6.40 6.93
N SER A 541 9.68 -6.55 8.12
CA SER A 541 8.60 -7.53 8.34
C SER A 541 9.11 -8.96 8.07
N TYR A 542 8.45 -9.70 7.19
CA TYR A 542 9.00 -10.96 6.67
C TYR A 542 10.41 -10.76 6.05
N GLY A 543 10.67 -9.62 5.39
CA GLY A 543 12.01 -9.27 4.91
C GLY A 543 13.00 -9.08 6.06
N GLY A 544 12.58 -8.54 7.21
CA GLY A 544 13.37 -8.48 8.43
C GLY A 544 13.65 -9.86 9.05
N TYR A 545 12.68 -10.78 8.99
CA TYR A 545 12.90 -12.21 9.26
C TYR A 545 13.99 -12.78 8.35
N SER A 546 13.88 -12.54 7.05
CA SER A 546 14.86 -13.00 6.07
C SER A 546 16.26 -12.48 6.38
N VAL A 547 16.38 -11.20 6.79
CA VAL A 547 17.67 -10.61 7.23
C VAL A 547 18.24 -11.33 8.46
N PHE A 548 17.42 -11.57 9.49
CA PHE A 548 17.86 -12.31 10.68
C PHE A 548 18.26 -13.75 10.35
N TYR A 549 17.54 -14.42 9.46
CA TYR A 549 17.88 -15.77 9.03
C TYR A 549 19.19 -15.78 8.21
N LEU A 550 19.29 -14.89 7.21
CA LEU A 550 20.48 -14.73 6.38
C LEU A 550 21.72 -14.40 7.21
N ALA A 551 21.60 -13.64 8.30
CA ALA A 551 22.71 -13.38 9.21
C ALA A 551 23.37 -14.65 9.78
N GLY A 552 22.59 -15.76 9.85
CA GLY A 552 23.09 -17.06 10.30
C GLY A 552 23.58 -18.00 9.18
N VAL A 553 23.25 -17.70 7.90
CA VAL A 553 23.52 -18.64 6.78
C VAL A 553 24.22 -18.01 5.57
N HIS A 554 24.56 -16.73 5.59
CA HIS A 554 25.09 -15.98 4.44
C HIS A 554 26.50 -16.34 3.98
N GLN A 555 27.24 -17.15 4.75
CA GLN A 555 28.60 -17.61 4.41
C GLN A 555 29.53 -16.45 3.99
N LYS A 556 29.63 -15.42 4.84
CA LYS A 556 30.49 -14.24 4.65
C LYS A 556 30.15 -13.32 3.46
N ARG A 557 28.98 -13.49 2.82
CA ARG A 557 28.59 -12.64 1.69
C ARG A 557 28.39 -11.18 2.06
N PHE A 558 27.75 -10.91 3.22
CA PHE A 558 27.38 -9.55 3.63
C PHE A 558 28.30 -8.98 4.70
N LYS A 559 28.50 -7.65 4.69
CA LYS A 559 29.28 -6.88 5.66
C LYS A 559 28.41 -6.03 6.59
N ALA A 560 27.15 -5.85 6.28
CA ALA A 560 26.17 -5.14 7.10
C ALA A 560 24.75 -5.69 6.90
N PHE A 561 24.00 -5.71 7.97
CA PHE A 561 22.57 -6.07 7.99
C PHE A 561 21.74 -4.93 8.55
N ILE A 562 20.51 -4.75 8.00
CA ILE A 562 19.45 -3.91 8.60
C ILE A 562 18.15 -4.67 8.60
N ALA A 563 17.62 -4.96 9.78
CA ALA A 563 16.33 -5.63 9.99
C ALA A 563 15.33 -4.66 10.63
N HIS A 564 14.24 -4.35 9.94
CA HIS A 564 13.16 -3.51 10.46
C HIS A 564 11.93 -4.38 10.75
N ALA A 565 11.40 -4.28 11.98
CA ALA A 565 10.19 -4.98 12.42
C ALA A 565 10.21 -6.46 11.99
N GLY A 566 11.36 -7.14 12.16
CA GLY A 566 11.59 -8.51 11.70
C GLY A 566 11.21 -9.54 12.74
N ILE A 567 10.77 -10.71 12.28
CA ILE A 567 10.52 -11.88 13.13
C ILE A 567 11.85 -12.54 13.47
N PHE A 568 12.22 -12.54 14.73
CA PHE A 568 13.45 -13.17 15.23
C PHE A 568 13.21 -14.57 15.82
N ASN A 569 12.07 -14.72 16.52
CA ASN A 569 11.65 -15.97 17.13
C ASN A 569 10.25 -16.33 16.62
N LEU A 570 10.13 -17.40 15.83
CA LEU A 570 8.88 -17.84 15.22
C LEU A 570 7.85 -18.34 16.26
N GLU A 571 8.28 -18.98 17.36
CA GLU A 571 7.36 -19.40 18.43
C GLU A 571 6.74 -18.18 19.12
N MET A 572 7.55 -17.15 19.41
CA MET A 572 7.06 -15.89 19.95
C MET A 572 6.11 -15.20 18.94
N GLN A 573 6.44 -15.20 17.65
CA GLN A 573 5.58 -14.62 16.62
C GLN A 573 4.21 -15.28 16.61
N TYR A 574 4.15 -16.61 16.56
CA TYR A 574 2.91 -17.37 16.59
C TYR A 574 2.02 -16.99 17.79
N MET A 575 2.62 -16.85 19.00
CA MET A 575 1.88 -16.62 20.24
C MET A 575 1.55 -15.14 20.52
N THR A 576 2.10 -14.18 19.76
CA THR A 576 1.99 -12.76 20.11
C THR A 576 1.50 -11.85 18.97
N THR A 577 1.47 -12.34 17.72
CA THR A 577 0.87 -11.59 16.60
C THR A 577 -0.63 -11.40 16.84
N GLU A 578 -1.16 -10.30 16.33
CA GLU A 578 -2.59 -10.01 16.45
C GLU A 578 -3.42 -10.81 15.44
N GLU A 579 -2.89 -11.12 14.26
CA GLU A 579 -3.53 -11.91 13.20
C GLU A 579 -2.96 -13.34 13.18
N MET A 580 -3.56 -14.23 13.94
CA MET A 580 -3.03 -15.59 14.06
C MET A 580 -3.30 -16.48 12.85
N TRP A 581 -4.28 -16.15 12.00
CA TRP A 581 -4.60 -16.93 10.81
C TRP A 581 -3.38 -17.10 9.88
N PHE A 582 -2.63 -16.01 9.58
CA PHE A 582 -1.48 -16.12 8.71
C PHE A 582 -0.35 -16.95 9.35
N ALA A 583 -0.09 -16.75 10.63
CA ALA A 583 0.92 -17.50 11.35
C ALA A 583 0.57 -19.00 11.39
N ASN A 584 -0.70 -19.33 11.62
CA ASN A 584 -1.16 -20.71 11.66
C ASN A 584 -0.98 -21.42 10.30
N TRP A 585 -1.31 -20.74 9.19
CA TRP A 585 -1.11 -21.29 7.84
C TRP A 585 0.35 -21.31 7.42
N ASP A 586 1.04 -20.18 7.48
CA ASP A 586 2.39 -20.05 6.94
C ASP A 586 3.44 -20.80 7.75
N MET A 587 3.23 -20.97 9.05
CA MET A 587 4.11 -21.80 9.90
C MET A 587 3.73 -23.28 9.91
N GLY A 588 2.60 -23.62 9.29
CA GLY A 588 2.12 -24.98 9.12
C GLY A 588 1.42 -25.57 10.34
N GLY A 589 1.07 -24.73 11.33
CA GLY A 589 0.39 -25.11 12.57
C GLY A 589 1.04 -24.55 13.84
N ALA A 590 0.56 -24.96 15.00
CA ALA A 590 1.00 -24.46 16.28
C ALA A 590 2.30 -25.13 16.79
N PRO A 591 3.14 -24.42 17.59
CA PRO A 591 4.40 -24.98 18.10
C PRO A 591 4.21 -26.17 19.07
N TRP A 592 3.04 -26.32 19.66
CA TRP A 592 2.70 -27.44 20.55
C TRP A 592 2.17 -28.69 19.82
N GLU A 593 1.90 -28.63 18.51
CA GLU A 593 1.51 -29.76 17.68
C GLU A 593 2.72 -30.65 17.38
N LYS A 594 3.10 -31.50 18.33
CA LYS A 594 4.36 -32.28 18.27
C LYS A 594 4.40 -33.29 17.12
N ASP A 595 3.25 -33.79 16.69
CA ASP A 595 3.12 -34.74 15.57
C ASP A 595 3.01 -34.05 14.21
N ASN A 596 2.93 -32.72 14.16
CA ASN A 596 2.88 -31.92 12.93
C ASN A 596 4.30 -31.62 12.43
N ALA A 597 4.79 -32.44 11.51
CA ALA A 597 6.16 -32.35 10.99
C ALA A 597 6.47 -31.00 10.31
N VAL A 598 5.47 -30.38 9.67
CA VAL A 598 5.63 -29.06 9.02
C VAL A 598 5.85 -27.97 10.06
N ALA A 599 4.98 -27.87 11.05
CA ALA A 599 5.11 -26.93 12.15
C ALA A 599 6.44 -27.10 12.89
N GLN A 600 6.77 -28.36 13.28
CA GLN A 600 8.02 -28.63 14.01
C GLN A 600 9.27 -28.25 13.20
N ARG A 601 9.29 -28.50 11.89
CA ARG A 601 10.38 -28.07 11.00
C ARG A 601 10.47 -26.54 10.95
N THR A 602 9.34 -25.83 10.81
CA THR A 602 9.31 -24.36 10.76
C THR A 602 9.90 -23.76 12.03
N PHE A 603 9.45 -24.22 13.22
CA PHE A 603 9.97 -23.70 14.50
C PHE A 603 11.41 -24.12 14.77
N ALA A 604 11.86 -25.28 14.27
CA ALA A 604 13.26 -25.68 14.34
C ALA A 604 14.19 -24.76 13.55
N ASN A 605 13.70 -24.13 12.48
CA ASN A 605 14.44 -23.20 11.61
C ASN A 605 14.25 -21.72 11.99
N SER A 606 13.85 -21.41 13.21
CA SER A 606 13.69 -20.04 13.66
C SER A 606 15.03 -19.28 13.74
N PRO A 607 15.11 -18.02 13.28
CA PRO A 607 16.36 -17.25 13.22
C PRO A 607 17.15 -17.17 14.52
N HIS A 608 16.49 -17.09 15.68
CA HIS A 608 17.15 -17.01 16.99
C HIS A 608 18.00 -18.25 17.31
N LYS A 609 17.71 -19.39 16.69
CA LYS A 609 18.51 -20.62 16.85
C LYS A 609 19.82 -20.59 16.05
N LEU A 610 19.96 -19.64 15.11
CA LEU A 610 21.12 -19.46 14.25
C LEU A 610 22.09 -18.38 14.78
N VAL A 611 21.80 -17.75 15.92
CA VAL A 611 22.60 -16.66 16.50
C VAL A 611 24.06 -17.07 16.73
N SER A 612 24.33 -18.35 17.02
CA SER A 612 25.68 -18.88 17.15
C SER A 612 26.55 -18.66 15.88
N ASN A 613 25.96 -18.51 14.71
CA ASN A 613 26.61 -18.30 13.44
C ASN A 613 26.74 -16.80 13.05
N TRP A 614 26.09 -15.92 13.80
CA TRP A 614 26.14 -14.49 13.50
C TRP A 614 27.53 -13.92 13.73
N ASP A 615 28.05 -13.16 12.79
CA ASP A 615 29.40 -12.58 12.82
C ASP A 615 29.49 -11.18 12.19
N THR A 616 28.38 -10.65 11.69
CA THR A 616 28.32 -9.45 10.87
C THR A 616 27.51 -8.35 11.57
N PRO A 617 27.93 -7.06 11.49
CA PRO A 617 27.21 -5.94 12.08
C PRO A 617 25.75 -5.86 11.67
N ILE A 618 24.86 -5.54 12.62
CA ILE A 618 23.42 -5.48 12.41
C ILE A 618 22.77 -4.26 13.04
N LEU A 619 21.98 -3.51 12.26
CA LEU A 619 21.05 -2.49 12.75
C LEU A 619 19.67 -3.10 12.85
N VAL A 620 19.04 -2.97 14.02
CA VAL A 620 17.66 -3.38 14.27
C VAL A 620 16.79 -2.15 14.45
N ILE A 621 15.65 -2.08 13.76
CA ILE A 621 14.70 -0.96 13.83
C ILE A 621 13.32 -1.49 14.18
N HIS A 622 12.59 -0.86 15.12
CA HIS A 622 11.25 -1.30 15.51
C HIS A 622 10.38 -0.16 16.06
N GLY A 623 9.06 -0.23 15.85
CA GLY A 623 8.05 0.59 16.53
C GLY A 623 7.46 -0.16 17.72
N GLU A 624 7.27 0.50 18.86
CA GLU A 624 6.69 -0.15 20.06
C GLU A 624 5.20 -0.43 19.94
N ARG A 625 4.50 0.28 19.04
CA ARG A 625 3.08 0.07 18.73
C ARG A 625 2.84 -0.94 17.60
N ASP A 626 3.85 -1.70 17.23
CA ASP A 626 3.73 -2.79 16.28
C ASP A 626 3.16 -4.04 16.98
N TYR A 627 1.89 -4.35 16.68
CA TYR A 627 1.23 -5.54 17.23
C TYR A 627 1.24 -6.72 16.26
N ARG A 628 1.59 -6.48 14.99
CA ARG A 628 1.83 -7.52 13.99
C ARG A 628 3.08 -8.32 14.31
N ILE A 629 4.20 -7.61 14.57
CA ILE A 629 5.46 -8.16 15.01
C ILE A 629 5.93 -7.34 16.20
N LEU A 630 5.76 -7.88 17.40
CA LEU A 630 6.04 -7.12 18.64
C LEU A 630 7.49 -6.65 18.71
N ALA A 631 7.71 -5.43 19.23
CA ALA A 631 9.02 -4.82 19.42
C ALA A 631 9.99 -5.70 20.23
N GLY A 632 9.49 -6.59 21.06
CA GLY A 632 10.27 -7.61 21.76
C GLY A 632 11.12 -8.50 20.84
N GLN A 633 10.67 -8.74 19.60
CA GLN A 633 11.44 -9.48 18.58
C GLN A 633 12.74 -8.75 18.23
N GLY A 634 12.64 -7.46 17.94
CA GLY A 634 13.80 -6.62 17.64
C GLY A 634 14.74 -6.45 18.84
N MET A 635 14.17 -6.22 20.03
CA MET A 635 14.96 -6.13 21.27
C MET A 635 15.72 -7.42 21.55
N ALA A 636 15.11 -8.59 21.35
CA ALA A 636 15.74 -9.88 21.55
C ALA A 636 16.90 -10.10 20.56
N ALA A 637 16.71 -9.75 19.27
CA ALA A 637 17.75 -9.84 18.26
C ALA A 637 18.94 -8.92 18.57
N PHE A 638 18.67 -7.67 18.96
CA PHE A 638 19.72 -6.73 19.39
C PHE A 638 20.49 -7.23 20.59
N ASN A 639 19.80 -7.69 21.64
CA ASN A 639 20.43 -8.23 22.84
C ASN A 639 21.32 -9.45 22.51
N ALA A 640 20.84 -10.36 21.67
CA ALA A 640 21.59 -11.54 21.23
C ALA A 640 22.88 -11.15 20.51
N ALA A 641 22.81 -10.19 19.57
CA ALA A 641 23.98 -9.67 18.86
C ALA A 641 25.00 -9.03 19.83
N LYS A 642 24.53 -8.20 20.77
CA LYS A 642 25.41 -7.53 21.76
C LYS A 642 26.08 -8.53 22.71
N LEU A 643 25.35 -9.52 23.22
CA LEU A 643 25.90 -10.56 24.10
C LEU A 643 26.94 -11.43 23.39
N ARG A 644 26.84 -11.55 22.07
CA ARG A 644 27.82 -12.24 21.21
C ARG A 644 29.01 -11.39 20.82
N GLY A 645 29.07 -10.11 21.26
CA GLY A 645 30.12 -9.17 20.89
C GLY A 645 30.03 -8.66 19.44
N ILE A 646 28.89 -8.85 18.76
CA ILE A 646 28.67 -8.37 17.40
C ILE A 646 28.31 -6.88 17.46
N PRO A 647 28.89 -6.02 16.60
CA PRO A 647 28.50 -4.63 16.50
C PRO A 647 27.00 -4.54 16.15
N ALA A 648 26.21 -3.93 17.02
CA ALA A 648 24.78 -3.78 16.80
C ALA A 648 24.27 -2.43 17.33
N GLU A 649 23.28 -1.87 16.64
CA GLU A 649 22.49 -0.71 17.07
C GLU A 649 21.01 -1.05 17.07
N LEU A 650 20.24 -0.43 17.98
CA LEU A 650 18.79 -0.55 18.08
C LEU A 650 18.19 0.84 17.93
N LEU A 651 17.39 1.06 16.88
CA LEU A 651 16.56 2.24 16.72
C LEU A 651 15.10 1.85 17.05
N ILE A 652 14.59 2.36 18.15
CA ILE A 652 13.24 2.06 18.61
C ILE A 652 12.40 3.32 18.68
N TYR A 653 11.14 3.22 18.24
CA TYR A 653 10.18 4.32 18.22
C TYR A 653 9.02 4.03 19.17
N PRO A 654 8.87 4.79 20.27
CA PRO A 654 7.82 4.53 21.26
C PRO A 654 6.40 4.83 20.75
N ASP A 655 6.29 5.61 19.66
CA ASP A 655 5.02 6.15 19.16
C ASP A 655 4.73 5.81 17.70
N GLU A 656 5.48 4.87 17.09
CA GLU A 656 5.27 4.36 15.75
C GLU A 656 4.85 2.88 15.77
N ASN A 657 4.15 2.48 14.71
CA ASN A 657 3.68 1.12 14.49
C ASN A 657 4.64 0.31 13.57
N HIS A 658 4.10 -0.65 12.82
CA HIS A 658 4.84 -1.43 11.84
C HIS A 658 5.46 -0.58 10.71
N TRP A 659 4.88 0.59 10.44
CA TRP A 659 5.37 1.60 9.50
C TRP A 659 5.78 2.87 10.23
N ILE A 660 6.91 3.46 9.86
CA ILE A 660 7.34 4.74 10.41
C ILE A 660 6.71 5.85 9.57
N LEU A 661 5.67 6.51 10.10
CA LEU A 661 4.79 7.36 9.31
C LEU A 661 5.05 8.87 9.49
N ARG A 662 5.49 9.28 10.68
CA ARG A 662 5.71 10.70 10.98
C ARG A 662 6.95 11.24 10.28
N PRO A 663 6.90 12.43 9.64
CA PRO A 663 8.00 12.95 8.83
C PRO A 663 9.36 13.03 9.51
N GLN A 664 9.43 13.46 10.79
CA GLN A 664 10.70 13.52 11.53
C GLN A 664 11.23 12.12 11.88
N ASN A 665 10.37 11.19 12.26
CA ASN A 665 10.73 9.80 12.51
C ASN A 665 11.20 9.12 11.22
N ALA A 666 10.54 9.38 10.10
CA ALA A 666 10.95 8.90 8.80
C ALA A 666 12.33 9.43 8.38
N LEU A 667 12.62 10.71 8.67
CA LEU A 667 13.94 11.29 8.40
C LEU A 667 15.02 10.68 9.32
N LEU A 668 14.74 10.50 10.61
CA LEU A 668 15.63 9.81 11.54
C LEU A 668 15.92 8.38 11.06
N TRP A 669 14.89 7.67 10.60
CA TRP A 669 15.03 6.34 10.00
C TRP A 669 16.00 6.35 8.83
N GLN A 670 15.82 7.25 7.86
CA GLN A 670 16.67 7.35 6.67
C GLN A 670 18.14 7.67 7.03
N ARG A 671 18.35 8.63 7.93
CA ARG A 671 19.70 9.02 8.36
C ARG A 671 20.41 7.88 9.09
N THR A 672 19.70 7.17 9.97
CA THR A 672 20.28 6.01 10.69
C THR A 672 20.57 4.86 9.73
N PHE A 673 19.64 4.59 8.80
CA PHE A 673 19.77 3.54 7.78
C PHE A 673 21.01 3.75 6.91
N PHE A 674 21.17 4.94 6.31
CA PHE A 674 22.33 5.21 5.47
C PHE A 674 23.62 5.41 6.27
N GLY A 675 23.56 6.02 7.44
CA GLY A 675 24.70 6.13 8.33
C GLY A 675 25.28 4.76 8.72
N TRP A 676 24.42 3.78 8.97
CA TRP A 676 24.82 2.40 9.23
C TRP A 676 25.49 1.75 8.01
N LEU A 677 24.86 1.85 6.85
CA LEU A 677 25.40 1.29 5.60
C LEU A 677 26.73 1.92 5.23
N ASP A 678 26.84 3.24 5.30
CA ASP A 678 28.05 3.99 4.95
C ASP A 678 29.25 3.60 5.85
N LYS A 679 28.98 3.36 7.13
CA LYS A 679 29.99 2.94 8.11
C LYS A 679 30.66 1.60 7.77
N TYR A 680 29.92 0.68 7.14
CA TYR A 680 30.43 -0.68 6.88
C TYR A 680 30.65 -1.00 5.41
N LEU A 681 30.08 -0.22 4.49
CA LEU A 681 30.13 -0.49 3.05
C LEU A 681 30.83 0.60 2.23
N LYS A 682 31.17 1.76 2.82
CA LYS A 682 31.95 2.82 2.21
C LYS A 682 33.26 3.05 2.96
#